data_1a93f57997596a5dbfb9db558c8ac3f2
#
_entry.id   1a93f57997596a5dbfb9db558c8ac3f2
#
_cell.length_a   1.000
_cell.length_b   1.000
_cell.length_c   1.000
_cell.angle_alpha   90.00
_cell.angle_beta   90.00
_cell.angle_gamma   90.00
#
_symmetry.space_group_name_H-M   'P 1'
#
loop_
_entity.id
_entity.type
_entity.pdbx_description
1 polymer ?
#
loop_
_entity_poly.entity_id
_entity_poly.type
_entity_poly.pdbx_seq_one_letter_code
_entity_poly.pdbx_strand_id
1 'polypeptide(L)'
;MSTALLPTTISFHAKPQPSFNKNFDLLIRNLHEWQDNGYEVYICSDNPKQLTRLHAIFKELKSNIAWHPVETALSAGFIDEDLKIACFTDHQIFQRFHAYKLRTGFTKEQALNVRLIRELQPGDFVTHIDHGIGKYSGLQKIEIGGQTQEAVRLVYKNNDILYVSIHSLHKISKYVGKEGDAPQLSKIGSDAWKQLKARTKKKIKDIAAELIKLYAKRRAAPGHAFPPDGYLQNELEASFMYEDTPDQVKSTQDVKTDMEKAYPMDRLICGDVGFGKTEVAIRAAFKAVTDGKQAAVLVPTTILALQHWKTFGERLKDFPVTVDYVNRFRSAKEKTEIFKKLAAGQIDIVIGTHALLNKEIKFKDLGLLVVDEEQKFGVAAKEKLRALQVNVDTLTLTATPIPRTLQFSLMAARDMSILRTPPPNRQPIHTEIRVFDDDLIRDAIYYEIHRGGQVFFVHNRVTDLPKMVELLRRLCPDVDIALAHGQMEADHLEKVLVEFIDRKHDVLVCTNIIETGLDIPNANTILINRADMFGLSDLHQLRGRVGRSNVKAFCYLFAPPMSVLTADARKRLRTIEEFSDLGSGFQVAMRDLDIRGAGNLLGGEQSGFIADIGYETYQKILDEAIQELKETDFKDLFKDELAQKGAYVRDVTIETDVEMLIPDEYVSNSAERLSLYTQLDDITDEAGIEVFSKMLEDRFGKLPRQVNFLFEGLRLRWLCKKLGFERLILKGGKLRCYFVSDPQSSFYETAQFNKIIQFVGDKGRIMGFHLKQTNKELIFVQDEVRGMKQTKGTLEVLLGVVG
;
A
#
# COMPACT_ATOMS: atom_id res chain seq x y z
N MET A 1 -20.87 61.52 7.13
CA MET A 1 -21.89 60.82 6.32
C MET A 1 -21.21 59.61 5.69
N SER A 2 -21.41 58.44 6.27
CA SER A 2 -20.88 57.20 5.77
C SER A 2 -21.91 56.64 4.78
N THR A 3 -21.59 56.62 3.50
CA THR A 3 -22.38 55.95 2.46
C THR A 3 -22.14 54.47 2.61
N ALA A 4 -23.07 53.76 3.25
CA ALA A 4 -23.14 52.30 3.24
C ALA A 4 -23.38 51.87 1.79
N LEU A 5 -22.39 51.25 1.18
CA LEU A 5 -22.52 50.48 -0.05
C LEU A 5 -23.48 49.31 0.26
N LEU A 6 -24.67 49.35 -0.33
CA LEU A 6 -25.58 48.22 -0.34
C LEU A 6 -24.86 47.03 -1.02
N PRO A 7 -24.92 45.82 -0.48
CA PRO A 7 -24.32 44.68 -1.12
C PRO A 7 -25.04 44.48 -2.47
N THR A 8 -24.29 44.51 -3.55
CA THR A 8 -24.79 44.20 -4.88
C THR A 8 -25.13 42.69 -4.90
N THR A 9 -26.40 42.35 -4.85
CA THR A 9 -26.87 40.98 -4.96
C THR A 9 -26.79 40.58 -6.41
N ILE A 10 -25.94 39.58 -6.74
CA ILE A 10 -25.88 38.96 -8.06
C ILE A 10 -26.81 37.75 -8.00
N SER A 11 -27.82 37.72 -8.88
CA SER A 11 -28.74 36.58 -8.99
C SER A 11 -28.35 35.74 -10.18
N PHE A 12 -28.24 34.38 -9.95
CA PHE A 12 -27.99 33.39 -10.99
C PHE A 12 -29.29 32.64 -11.25
N HIS A 13 -29.74 32.56 -12.51
CA HIS A 13 -30.90 31.77 -12.91
C HIS A 13 -30.50 30.34 -13.29
N ALA A 14 -29.82 29.66 -12.35
CA ALA A 14 -29.36 28.30 -12.55
C ALA A 14 -30.27 27.28 -11.82
N LYS A 15 -30.60 26.19 -12.50
CA LYS A 15 -31.38 25.07 -11.98
C LYS A 15 -30.49 23.84 -11.84
N PRO A 16 -30.74 22.95 -10.85
CA PRO A 16 -29.98 21.69 -10.75
C PRO A 16 -30.33 20.74 -11.90
N GLN A 17 -29.40 19.87 -12.24
CA GLN A 17 -29.60 18.78 -13.20
C GLN A 17 -30.79 17.90 -12.78
N PRO A 18 -31.72 17.56 -13.73
CA PRO A 18 -32.80 16.60 -13.45
C PRO A 18 -32.26 15.19 -13.17
N SER A 19 -33.00 14.44 -12.34
CA SER A 19 -32.66 13.03 -12.09
C SER A 19 -33.25 12.15 -13.18
N PHE A 20 -32.43 11.30 -13.80
CA PHE A 20 -32.83 10.41 -14.88
C PHE A 20 -33.03 8.96 -14.44
N ASN A 21 -32.62 8.58 -13.23
CA ASN A 21 -32.77 7.24 -12.66
C ASN A 21 -32.29 6.11 -13.59
N LYS A 22 -31.18 6.32 -14.28
CA LYS A 22 -30.61 5.43 -15.32
C LYS A 22 -31.54 5.17 -16.51
N ASN A 23 -32.57 5.99 -16.72
CA ASN A 23 -33.45 5.89 -17.86
C ASN A 23 -32.90 6.75 -19.00
N PHE A 24 -32.23 6.10 -19.96
CA PHE A 24 -31.58 6.78 -21.09
C PHE A 24 -32.57 7.34 -22.09
N ASP A 25 -33.76 6.77 -22.25
CA ASP A 25 -34.82 7.34 -23.11
C ASP A 25 -35.30 8.67 -22.54
N LEU A 26 -35.43 8.77 -21.22
CA LEU A 26 -35.77 10.02 -20.56
C LEU A 26 -34.64 11.06 -20.68
N LEU A 27 -33.39 10.63 -20.49
CA LEU A 27 -32.23 11.50 -20.73
C LEU A 27 -32.21 12.04 -22.17
N ILE A 28 -32.28 11.17 -23.15
CA ILE A 28 -32.26 11.55 -24.59
C ILE A 28 -33.37 12.54 -24.90
N ARG A 29 -34.59 12.28 -24.42
CA ARG A 29 -35.72 13.17 -24.63
C ARG A 29 -35.48 14.56 -24.04
N ASN A 30 -34.97 14.62 -22.82
CA ASN A 30 -34.64 15.88 -22.19
C ASN A 30 -33.51 16.62 -22.90
N LEU A 31 -32.46 15.90 -23.33
CA LEU A 31 -31.35 16.52 -24.07
C LEU A 31 -31.81 17.11 -25.40
N HIS A 32 -32.71 16.44 -26.15
CA HIS A 32 -33.32 17.00 -27.36
C HIS A 32 -34.16 18.25 -27.03
N GLU A 33 -34.98 18.22 -25.97
CA GLU A 33 -35.78 19.37 -25.55
C GLU A 33 -34.91 20.60 -25.21
N TRP A 34 -33.78 20.39 -24.57
CA TRP A 34 -32.83 21.46 -24.27
C TRP A 34 -32.18 22.01 -25.55
N GLN A 35 -31.77 21.14 -26.47
CA GLN A 35 -31.22 21.55 -27.77
C GLN A 35 -32.21 22.32 -28.61
N ASP A 36 -33.45 21.87 -28.69
CA ASP A 36 -34.54 22.53 -29.43
C ASP A 36 -34.82 23.93 -28.84
N ASN A 37 -34.59 24.12 -27.56
CA ASN A 37 -34.68 25.42 -26.87
C ASN A 37 -33.40 26.27 -26.96
N GLY A 38 -32.42 25.84 -27.77
CA GLY A 38 -31.20 26.59 -28.07
C GLY A 38 -30.12 26.50 -26.98
N TYR A 39 -30.13 25.44 -26.12
CA TYR A 39 -29.10 25.22 -25.15
C TYR A 39 -27.93 24.41 -25.74
N GLU A 40 -26.72 24.79 -25.34
CA GLU A 40 -25.53 23.96 -25.57
C GLU A 40 -25.42 22.93 -24.44
N VAL A 41 -25.23 21.66 -24.79
CA VAL A 41 -25.18 20.55 -23.87
C VAL A 41 -23.73 20.14 -23.59
N TYR A 42 -23.32 20.14 -22.34
CA TYR A 42 -22.04 19.68 -21.89
C TYR A 42 -22.21 18.49 -20.95
N ILE A 43 -21.40 17.44 -21.11
CA ILE A 43 -21.40 16.31 -20.18
C ILE A 43 -20.00 16.18 -19.60
N CYS A 44 -19.91 16.33 -18.26
CA CYS A 44 -18.67 16.34 -17.50
C CYS A 44 -18.43 14.98 -16.86
N SER A 45 -17.21 14.46 -17.00
CA SER A 45 -16.73 13.28 -16.29
C SER A 45 -15.21 13.37 -16.12
N ASP A 46 -14.67 12.96 -14.99
CA ASP A 46 -13.22 12.78 -14.78
C ASP A 46 -12.68 11.45 -15.37
N ASN A 47 -13.59 10.58 -15.81
CA ASN A 47 -13.24 9.29 -16.39
C ASN A 47 -13.59 9.25 -17.90
N PRO A 48 -12.59 9.28 -18.81
CA PRO A 48 -12.81 9.24 -20.25
C PRO A 48 -13.62 8.02 -20.74
N LYS A 49 -13.52 6.88 -20.02
CA LYS A 49 -14.30 5.67 -20.33
C LYS A 49 -15.80 5.91 -20.20
N GLN A 50 -16.24 6.78 -19.28
CA GLN A 50 -17.67 7.10 -19.13
C GLN A 50 -18.19 7.95 -20.29
N LEU A 51 -17.39 8.89 -20.76
CA LEU A 51 -17.75 9.70 -21.94
C LEU A 51 -17.85 8.81 -23.19
N THR A 52 -16.92 7.88 -23.38
CA THR A 52 -16.95 6.88 -24.45
C THR A 52 -18.19 5.98 -24.34
N ARG A 53 -18.54 5.55 -23.14
CA ARG A 53 -19.74 4.75 -22.86
C ARG A 53 -21.02 5.49 -23.21
N LEU A 54 -21.16 6.75 -22.80
CA LEU A 54 -22.31 7.59 -23.15
C LEU A 54 -22.44 7.76 -24.65
N HIS A 55 -21.31 7.96 -25.33
CA HIS A 55 -21.31 8.06 -26.81
C HIS A 55 -21.80 6.76 -27.48
N ALA A 56 -21.37 5.59 -26.95
CA ALA A 56 -21.83 4.29 -27.43
C ALA A 56 -23.33 4.07 -27.19
N ILE A 57 -23.83 4.43 -25.99
CA ILE A 57 -25.26 4.34 -25.65
C ILE A 57 -26.11 5.23 -26.56
N PHE A 58 -25.74 6.48 -26.77
CA PHE A 58 -26.46 7.39 -27.67
C PHE A 58 -26.47 6.89 -29.12
N LYS A 59 -25.37 6.30 -29.56
CA LYS A 59 -25.28 5.70 -30.91
C LYS A 59 -26.18 4.46 -31.05
N GLU A 60 -26.21 3.58 -30.04
CA GLU A 60 -27.05 2.37 -30.02
C GLU A 60 -28.54 2.74 -30.04
N LEU A 61 -28.93 3.74 -29.28
CA LEU A 61 -30.28 4.26 -29.22
C LEU A 61 -30.62 5.16 -30.41
N LYS A 62 -29.74 5.24 -31.44
CA LYS A 62 -29.90 6.02 -32.67
C LYS A 62 -30.24 7.50 -32.41
N SER A 63 -29.73 8.05 -31.33
CA SER A 63 -29.96 9.45 -30.97
C SER A 63 -28.87 10.37 -31.56
N ASN A 64 -29.33 11.42 -32.23
CA ASN A 64 -28.46 12.39 -32.92
C ASN A 64 -28.29 13.66 -32.07
N ILE A 65 -27.90 13.48 -30.77
CA ILE A 65 -27.65 14.57 -29.83
C ILE A 65 -26.25 15.15 -30.07
N ALA A 66 -26.16 16.44 -30.32
CA ALA A 66 -24.91 17.16 -30.33
C ALA A 66 -24.56 17.55 -28.88
N TRP A 67 -23.50 17.00 -28.34
CA TRP A 67 -23.03 17.32 -26.98
C TRP A 67 -21.51 17.43 -26.93
N HIS A 68 -21.02 18.18 -25.93
CA HIS A 68 -19.59 18.44 -25.73
C HIS A 68 -19.08 17.62 -24.55
N PRO A 69 -18.18 16.63 -24.77
CA PRO A 69 -17.54 15.92 -23.69
C PRO A 69 -16.52 16.82 -22.97
N VAL A 70 -16.57 16.88 -21.64
CA VAL A 70 -15.65 17.66 -20.81
C VAL A 70 -14.97 16.72 -19.83
N GLU A 71 -13.65 16.56 -19.94
CA GLU A 71 -12.86 15.71 -19.05
C GLU A 71 -12.54 16.42 -17.73
N THR A 72 -13.59 16.78 -16.99
CA THR A 72 -13.47 17.43 -15.67
C THR A 72 -14.64 16.99 -14.80
N ALA A 73 -14.36 16.72 -13.53
CA ALA A 73 -15.39 16.42 -12.54
C ALA A 73 -16.06 17.70 -12.05
N LEU A 74 -17.38 17.71 -12.02
CA LEU A 74 -18.18 18.70 -11.29
C LEU A 74 -18.91 18.01 -10.14
N SER A 75 -19.15 18.72 -9.04
CA SER A 75 -19.90 18.18 -7.90
C SER A 75 -21.37 17.92 -8.20
N ALA A 76 -21.98 18.72 -9.07
CA ALA A 76 -23.34 18.55 -9.57
C ALA A 76 -23.51 19.24 -10.93
N GLY A 77 -24.38 18.70 -11.77
CA GLY A 77 -24.78 19.34 -13.01
C GLY A 77 -25.78 20.48 -12.77
N PHE A 78 -25.84 21.41 -13.70
CA PHE A 78 -26.71 22.58 -13.64
C PHE A 78 -27.20 22.98 -15.04
N ILE A 79 -28.27 23.75 -15.07
CA ILE A 79 -28.83 24.34 -16.27
C ILE A 79 -28.89 25.85 -16.02
N ASP A 80 -28.19 26.61 -16.85
CA ASP A 80 -28.17 28.06 -16.80
C ASP A 80 -29.11 28.63 -17.86
N GLU A 81 -30.15 29.34 -17.45
CA GLU A 81 -31.17 29.88 -18.32
C GLU A 81 -30.71 31.13 -19.07
N ASP A 82 -29.80 31.89 -18.48
CA ASP A 82 -29.29 33.13 -19.07
C ASP A 82 -28.25 32.86 -20.15
N LEU A 83 -27.33 31.92 -19.89
CA LEU A 83 -26.27 31.55 -20.83
C LEU A 83 -26.71 30.47 -21.82
N LYS A 84 -27.87 29.87 -21.62
CA LYS A 84 -28.36 28.73 -22.43
C LYS A 84 -27.40 27.54 -22.41
N ILE A 85 -26.85 27.22 -21.27
CA ILE A 85 -25.94 26.10 -21.07
C ILE A 85 -26.62 25.06 -20.17
N ALA A 86 -26.61 23.81 -20.65
CA ALA A 86 -27.02 22.63 -19.89
C ALA A 86 -25.81 21.75 -19.60
N CYS A 87 -25.33 21.77 -18.38
CA CYS A 87 -24.16 21.01 -17.94
C CYS A 87 -24.59 19.81 -17.12
N PHE A 88 -24.32 18.62 -17.60
CA PHE A 88 -24.65 17.35 -16.97
C PHE A 88 -23.40 16.66 -16.41
N THR A 89 -23.58 15.88 -15.35
CA THR A 89 -22.51 15.05 -14.79
C THR A 89 -22.82 13.57 -14.95
N ASP A 90 -21.83 12.79 -15.34
CA ASP A 90 -21.97 11.35 -15.55
C ASP A 90 -22.43 10.62 -14.28
N HIS A 91 -21.90 11.02 -13.11
CA HIS A 91 -22.26 10.37 -11.84
C HIS A 91 -23.75 10.56 -11.49
N GLN A 92 -24.35 11.70 -11.79
CA GLN A 92 -25.80 11.90 -11.61
C GLN A 92 -26.64 11.17 -12.67
N ILE A 93 -26.15 11.08 -13.93
CA ILE A 93 -26.80 10.30 -15.00
C ILE A 93 -26.83 8.81 -14.64
N PHE A 94 -25.68 8.27 -14.21
CA PHE A 94 -25.53 6.84 -13.89
C PHE A 94 -25.89 6.50 -12.44
N GLN A 95 -26.25 7.48 -11.60
CA GLN A 95 -26.48 7.32 -10.16
C GLN A 95 -25.27 6.71 -9.46
N ARG A 96 -24.09 7.25 -9.71
CA ARG A 96 -22.83 6.83 -9.10
C ARG A 96 -22.51 7.69 -7.89
N PHE A 97 -21.82 7.13 -6.91
CA PHE A 97 -21.27 7.89 -5.80
C PHE A 97 -20.07 8.72 -6.29
N HIS A 98 -20.16 10.02 -6.14
CA HIS A 98 -19.07 10.95 -6.45
C HIS A 98 -18.63 11.68 -5.18
N ALA A 99 -17.31 11.68 -4.92
CA ALA A 99 -16.71 12.46 -3.86
C ALA A 99 -15.84 13.56 -4.49
N TYR A 100 -16.21 14.80 -4.29
CA TYR A 100 -15.40 15.94 -4.72
C TYR A 100 -14.03 15.91 -4.01
N LYS A 101 -12.97 15.71 -4.79
CA LYS A 101 -11.59 15.74 -4.29
C LYS A 101 -11.09 17.19 -4.32
N LEU A 102 -11.05 17.84 -3.16
CA LEU A 102 -10.16 18.99 -3.01
C LEU A 102 -8.74 18.48 -3.32
N ARG A 103 -8.08 19.06 -4.29
CA ARG A 103 -6.66 18.83 -4.57
C ARG A 103 -5.85 19.36 -3.38
N THR A 104 -5.82 18.61 -2.29
CA THR A 104 -4.87 18.81 -1.21
C THR A 104 -3.57 18.18 -1.64
N GLY A 105 -2.58 19.04 -1.94
CA GLY A 105 -1.29 18.66 -2.51
C GLY A 105 -0.32 17.96 -1.54
N PHE A 106 -0.79 16.97 -0.77
CA PHE A 106 0.11 16.12 0.02
C PHE A 106 -0.25 14.66 -0.15
N THR A 107 0.62 13.89 -0.79
CA THR A 107 0.55 12.44 -0.74
C THR A 107 0.97 11.97 0.66
N LYS A 108 0.06 11.32 1.37
CA LYS A 108 0.27 10.74 2.71
C LYS A 108 1.47 9.77 2.79
N GLU A 109 2.00 9.29 1.67
CA GLU A 109 3.17 8.42 1.63
C GLU A 109 4.44 9.08 2.19
N GLN A 110 4.63 10.37 1.94
CA GLN A 110 5.77 11.13 2.46
C GLN A 110 5.67 11.36 3.98
N ALA A 111 4.44 11.41 4.52
CA ALA A 111 4.22 11.59 5.95
C ALA A 111 4.53 10.35 6.80
N LEU A 112 4.66 9.16 6.21
CA LEU A 112 4.71 7.88 6.90
C LEU A 112 6.13 7.40 7.20
N ASN A 113 7.07 7.56 6.27
CA ASN A 113 8.50 7.33 6.55
C ASN A 113 9.03 8.32 7.59
N VAL A 114 8.49 9.51 7.61
CA VAL A 114 8.80 10.57 8.57
C VAL A 114 8.39 10.23 10.00
N ARG A 115 7.31 9.47 10.23
CA ARG A 115 6.86 9.10 11.57
C ARG A 115 7.84 8.15 12.28
N LEU A 116 8.50 7.24 11.58
CA LEU A 116 9.41 6.27 12.19
C LEU A 116 10.72 6.91 12.72
N ILE A 117 11.23 7.95 12.07
CA ILE A 117 12.42 8.69 12.55
C ILE A 117 12.04 9.87 13.46
N ARG A 118 10.79 10.36 13.40
CA ARG A 118 10.26 11.35 14.38
C ARG A 118 10.39 10.89 15.84
N GLU A 119 10.61 9.62 16.09
CA GLU A 119 10.66 9.03 17.42
C GLU A 119 12.06 8.72 17.95
N LEU A 120 13.15 9.10 17.26
CA LEU A 120 14.49 8.95 17.85
C LEU A 120 14.67 9.96 18.97
N GLN A 121 14.67 9.42 20.20
CA GLN A 121 14.99 10.20 21.39
C GLN A 121 16.42 9.92 21.85
N PRO A 122 17.11 10.91 22.42
CA PRO A 122 18.41 10.65 23.04
C PRO A 122 18.30 9.49 24.03
N GLY A 123 19.10 8.46 23.79
CA GLY A 123 19.04 7.22 24.56
C GLY A 123 18.55 6.00 23.79
N ASP A 124 17.89 6.19 22.66
CA ASP A 124 17.43 5.09 21.79
C ASP A 124 18.60 4.33 21.16
N PHE A 125 18.42 3.02 21.00
CA PHE A 125 19.36 2.20 20.24
C PHE A 125 19.09 2.36 18.74
N VAL A 126 20.18 2.51 17.99
CA VAL A 126 20.16 2.62 16.53
C VAL A 126 21.18 1.70 15.90
N THR A 127 20.89 1.20 14.73
CA THR A 127 21.83 0.39 13.94
C THR A 127 22.38 1.24 12.78
N HIS A 128 23.70 1.32 12.70
CA HIS A 128 24.39 1.84 11.52
C HIS A 128 24.81 0.66 10.62
N ILE A 129 24.52 0.73 9.33
CA ILE A 129 24.72 -0.40 8.41
C ILE A 129 26.16 -0.91 8.36
N ASP A 130 27.14 -0.03 8.60
CA ASP A 130 28.58 -0.36 8.53
C ASP A 130 29.24 -0.53 9.88
N HIS A 131 28.66 0.02 10.97
CA HIS A 131 29.29 0.07 12.31
C HIS A 131 28.50 -0.67 13.40
N GLY A 132 27.32 -1.16 13.09
CA GLY A 132 26.50 -1.93 14.03
C GLY A 132 25.70 -1.07 15.00
N ILE A 133 25.38 -1.64 16.16
CA ILE A 133 24.45 -1.06 17.12
C ILE A 133 25.16 -0.02 17.99
N GLY A 134 24.62 1.20 17.99
CA GLY A 134 25.02 2.31 18.85
C GLY A 134 23.82 2.93 19.56
N LYS A 135 24.06 3.91 20.39
CA LYS A 135 23.05 4.67 21.14
C LYS A 135 22.98 6.09 20.59
N TYR A 136 21.79 6.54 20.21
CA TYR A 136 21.57 7.90 19.72
C TYR A 136 21.74 8.91 20.86
N SER A 137 22.53 9.96 20.62
CA SER A 137 22.83 11.00 21.60
C SER A 137 22.45 12.41 21.15
N GLY A 138 21.66 12.52 20.07
CA GLY A 138 21.20 13.81 19.54
C GLY A 138 21.92 14.27 18.28
N LEU A 139 21.50 15.45 17.76
CA LEU A 139 22.22 16.16 16.70
C LEU A 139 23.31 17.04 17.30
N GLN A 140 24.44 17.10 16.65
CA GLN A 140 25.58 17.94 17.05
C GLN A 140 26.19 18.64 15.85
N LYS A 141 26.57 19.90 16.01
CA LYS A 141 27.32 20.65 15.02
C LYS A 141 28.79 20.29 15.15
N ILE A 142 29.42 19.96 14.05
CA ILE A 142 30.84 19.64 13.94
C ILE A 142 31.48 20.53 12.89
N GLU A 143 32.70 20.96 13.11
CA GLU A 143 33.49 21.69 12.11
C GLU A 143 34.30 20.72 11.28
N ILE A 144 34.10 20.75 9.97
CA ILE A 144 34.88 19.96 8.99
C ILE A 144 35.43 20.91 7.94
N GLY A 145 36.76 21.08 7.93
CA GLY A 145 37.41 21.94 6.93
C GLY A 145 37.07 23.43 7.03
N GLY A 146 36.76 23.93 8.25
CA GLY A 146 36.41 25.33 8.49
C GLY A 146 34.94 25.66 8.20
N GLN A 147 34.12 24.65 8.01
CA GLN A 147 32.65 24.79 7.79
C GLN A 147 31.87 24.02 8.84
N THR A 148 30.78 24.62 9.30
CA THR A 148 29.87 23.96 10.25
C THR A 148 28.94 23.00 9.54
N GLN A 149 28.93 21.74 9.96
CA GLN A 149 27.98 20.73 9.47
C GLN A 149 27.23 20.12 10.64
N GLU A 150 25.98 19.75 10.43
CA GLU A 150 25.18 19.05 11.42
C GLU A 150 25.32 17.53 11.23
N ALA A 151 25.51 16.80 12.33
CA ALA A 151 25.70 15.35 12.34
C ALA A 151 24.94 14.70 13.47
N VAL A 152 24.48 13.46 13.24
CA VAL A 152 23.93 12.58 14.25
C VAL A 152 25.07 12.01 15.08
N ARG A 153 25.01 12.19 16.40
CA ARG A 153 25.97 11.63 17.36
C ARG A 153 25.50 10.28 17.84
N LEU A 154 26.30 9.24 17.60
CA LEU A 154 26.08 7.88 18.08
C LEU A 154 27.18 7.49 19.07
N VAL A 155 26.79 6.88 20.21
CA VAL A 155 27.70 6.38 21.21
C VAL A 155 27.73 4.85 21.15
N TYR A 156 28.90 4.29 21.04
CA TYR A 156 29.19 2.86 20.94
C TYR A 156 29.82 2.29 22.22
N LYS A 157 30.20 1.00 22.20
CA LYS A 157 30.89 0.35 23.31
C LYS A 157 32.17 1.15 23.63
N ASN A 158 32.53 1.21 24.92
CA ASN A 158 33.66 1.98 25.49
C ASN A 158 33.53 3.51 25.29
N ASN A 159 32.33 4.05 25.10
CA ASN A 159 32.07 5.45 24.85
C ASN A 159 32.71 5.99 23.54
N ASP A 160 33.03 5.11 22.58
CA ASP A 160 33.44 5.53 21.24
C ASP A 160 32.32 6.33 20.58
N ILE A 161 32.66 7.41 19.90
CA ILE A 161 31.69 8.30 19.27
C ILE A 161 31.81 8.22 17.74
N LEU A 162 30.67 8.06 17.08
CA LEU A 162 30.55 8.17 15.62
C LEU A 162 29.64 9.36 15.29
N TYR A 163 30.16 10.24 14.43
CA TYR A 163 29.36 11.30 13.85
C TYR A 163 28.91 10.88 12.46
N VAL A 164 27.62 10.82 12.24
CA VAL A 164 27.01 10.46 10.97
C VAL A 164 26.44 11.73 10.34
N SER A 165 26.93 12.10 9.16
CA SER A 165 26.44 13.26 8.43
C SER A 165 24.93 13.16 8.16
N ILE A 166 24.23 14.28 8.23
CA ILE A 166 22.81 14.35 7.85
C ILE A 166 22.52 13.86 6.43
N HIS A 167 23.51 13.89 5.54
CA HIS A 167 23.40 13.35 4.18
C HIS A 167 23.51 11.82 4.10
N SER A 168 23.80 11.17 5.24
CA SER A 168 23.96 9.72 5.37
C SER A 168 22.97 9.13 6.38
N LEU A 169 21.85 9.80 6.63
CA LEU A 169 20.80 9.34 7.56
C LEU A 169 20.20 7.99 7.15
N HIS A 170 20.09 7.73 5.86
CA HIS A 170 19.67 6.43 5.32
C HIS A 170 20.53 5.24 5.77
N LYS A 171 21.77 5.49 6.27
CA LYS A 171 22.64 4.45 6.86
C LYS A 171 22.30 4.11 8.31
N ILE A 172 21.42 4.88 8.94
CA ILE A 172 20.99 4.68 10.32
C ILE A 172 19.54 4.18 10.31
N SER A 173 19.23 3.25 11.19
CA SER A 173 17.87 2.80 11.45
C SER A 173 17.65 2.62 12.96
N LYS A 174 16.41 2.83 13.43
CA LYS A 174 16.07 2.53 14.82
C LYS A 174 16.23 1.04 15.05
N TYR A 175 16.97 0.66 16.09
CA TYR A 175 17.11 -0.74 16.43
C TYR A 175 15.83 -1.23 17.11
N VAL A 176 15.21 -2.23 16.51
CA VAL A 176 14.06 -2.94 17.06
C VAL A 176 14.48 -4.41 17.18
N GLY A 177 14.83 -4.83 18.37
CA GLY A 177 15.27 -6.18 18.68
C GLY A 177 14.29 -6.93 19.59
N LYS A 178 14.73 -8.09 20.10
CA LYS A 178 13.96 -8.92 21.03
C LYS A 178 13.65 -8.15 22.31
N GLU A 179 12.41 -8.17 22.75
CA GLU A 179 11.99 -7.46 23.97
C GLU A 179 12.62 -8.01 25.24
N GLY A 180 12.96 -7.07 26.12
CA GLY A 180 13.49 -7.39 27.45
C GLY A 180 15.02 -7.31 27.60
N ASP A 181 15.77 -7.48 26.50
CA ASP A 181 17.23 -7.40 26.52
C ASP A 181 17.73 -6.15 25.80
N ALA A 182 18.43 -5.27 26.48
CA ALA A 182 19.14 -4.17 25.83
C ALA A 182 20.22 -4.77 24.90
N PRO A 183 20.28 -4.36 23.63
CA PRO A 183 21.29 -4.90 22.72
C PRO A 183 22.69 -4.55 23.21
N GLN A 184 23.65 -5.44 22.95
CA GLN A 184 25.04 -5.13 23.21
C GLN A 184 25.51 -4.09 22.19
N LEU A 185 26.08 -2.97 22.71
CA LEU A 185 26.69 -1.96 21.84
C LEU A 185 27.86 -2.56 21.08
N SER A 186 27.92 -2.30 19.79
CA SER A 186 29.01 -2.73 18.93
C SER A 186 30.28 -1.97 19.26
N LYS A 187 31.44 -2.57 18.98
CA LYS A 187 32.75 -1.90 19.09
C LYS A 187 33.11 -1.37 17.70
N ILE A 188 33.37 -0.08 17.57
CA ILE A 188 33.78 0.54 16.30
C ILE A 188 35.10 -0.10 15.83
N GLY A 189 35.19 -0.40 14.55
CA GLY A 189 36.39 -1.00 13.94
C GLY A 189 36.59 -2.50 14.22
N SER A 190 35.67 -3.18 14.88
CA SER A 190 35.75 -4.63 15.07
C SER A 190 35.18 -5.39 13.85
N ASP A 191 35.81 -6.54 13.55
CA ASP A 191 35.33 -7.40 12.45
C ASP A 191 34.06 -8.20 12.82
N ALA A 192 33.64 -8.18 14.08
CA ALA A 192 32.47 -8.92 14.54
C ALA A 192 31.18 -8.53 13.79
N TRP A 193 30.94 -7.22 13.62
CA TRP A 193 29.79 -6.73 12.87
C TRP A 193 29.86 -7.10 11.39
N LYS A 194 31.03 -6.95 10.78
CA LYS A 194 31.24 -7.33 9.35
C LYS A 194 30.99 -8.81 9.15
N GLN A 195 31.47 -9.67 10.05
CA GLN A 195 31.25 -11.12 10.00
C GLN A 195 29.76 -11.47 10.20
N LEU A 196 29.08 -10.81 11.16
CA LEU A 196 27.63 -11.01 11.37
C LEU A 196 26.84 -10.62 10.12
N LYS A 197 27.10 -9.43 9.57
CA LYS A 197 26.48 -8.95 8.31
C LYS A 197 26.74 -9.93 7.15
N ALA A 198 27.95 -10.40 6.97
CA ALA A 198 28.33 -11.33 5.91
C ALA A 198 27.63 -12.70 6.06
N ARG A 199 27.56 -13.25 7.29
CA ARG A 199 26.83 -14.50 7.56
C ARG A 199 25.34 -14.35 7.27
N THR A 200 24.74 -13.26 7.73
CA THR A 200 23.32 -12.96 7.47
C THR A 200 23.08 -12.82 5.98
N LYS A 201 23.89 -12.05 5.25
CA LYS A 201 23.78 -11.86 3.80
C LYS A 201 23.89 -13.18 3.04
N LYS A 202 24.83 -14.05 3.43
CA LYS A 202 24.98 -15.38 2.79
C LYS A 202 23.71 -16.22 2.96
N LYS A 203 23.18 -16.36 4.18
CA LYS A 203 21.93 -17.12 4.42
C LYS A 203 20.73 -16.53 3.70
N ILE A 204 20.61 -15.21 3.66
CA ILE A 204 19.58 -14.51 2.89
C ILE A 204 19.69 -14.85 1.39
N LYS A 205 20.92 -14.83 0.85
CA LYS A 205 21.16 -15.20 -0.56
C LYS A 205 20.72 -16.63 -0.86
N ASP A 206 21.04 -17.59 0.01
CA ASP A 206 20.65 -18.98 -0.17
C ASP A 206 19.13 -19.12 -0.26
N ILE A 207 18.39 -18.47 0.66
CA ILE A 207 16.92 -18.49 0.67
C ILE A 207 16.33 -17.78 -0.55
N ALA A 208 16.84 -16.59 -0.86
CA ALA A 208 16.38 -15.82 -2.01
C ALA A 208 16.63 -16.57 -3.32
N ALA A 209 17.77 -17.24 -3.46
CA ALA A 209 18.09 -18.04 -4.64
C ALA A 209 17.10 -19.20 -4.83
N GLU A 210 16.71 -19.92 -3.76
CA GLU A 210 15.67 -20.96 -3.84
C GLU A 210 14.32 -20.39 -4.29
N LEU A 211 13.92 -19.24 -3.74
CA LEU A 211 12.67 -18.59 -4.10
C LEU A 211 12.67 -18.07 -5.53
N ILE A 212 13.77 -17.46 -5.97
CA ILE A 212 13.92 -17.01 -7.37
C ILE A 212 13.91 -18.20 -8.33
N LYS A 213 14.49 -19.35 -7.96
CA LYS A 213 14.38 -20.58 -8.76
C LYS A 213 12.94 -21.05 -8.93
N LEU A 214 12.14 -20.99 -7.87
CA LEU A 214 10.71 -21.30 -7.94
C LEU A 214 9.97 -20.31 -8.85
N TYR A 215 10.27 -19.03 -8.74
CA TYR A 215 9.72 -17.99 -9.63
C TYR A 215 10.15 -18.21 -11.09
N ALA A 216 11.42 -18.50 -11.33
CA ALA A 216 11.96 -18.81 -12.66
C ALA A 216 11.27 -20.05 -13.28
N LYS A 217 11.09 -21.13 -12.50
CA LYS A 217 10.37 -22.33 -12.94
C LYS A 217 8.94 -22.01 -13.36
N ARG A 218 8.25 -21.16 -12.62
CA ARG A 218 6.89 -20.75 -12.97
C ARG A 218 6.86 -19.88 -14.23
N ARG A 219 7.77 -18.91 -14.35
CA ARG A 219 7.90 -18.07 -15.55
C ARG A 219 8.23 -18.86 -16.81
N ALA A 220 8.92 -19.99 -16.66
CA ALA A 220 9.22 -20.92 -17.76
C ALA A 220 8.06 -21.89 -18.05
N ALA A 221 7.05 -21.99 -17.17
CA ALA A 221 5.88 -22.83 -17.41
C ALA A 221 4.98 -22.16 -18.46
N PRO A 222 4.41 -22.93 -19.41
CA PRO A 222 3.45 -22.40 -20.37
C PRO A 222 2.16 -21.99 -19.64
N GLY A 223 1.74 -20.74 -19.80
CA GLY A 223 0.47 -20.19 -19.33
C GLY A 223 -0.43 -19.82 -20.49
N HIS A 224 -1.66 -19.44 -20.18
CA HIS A 224 -2.60 -18.90 -21.16
C HIS A 224 -2.47 -17.38 -21.20
N ALA A 225 -2.17 -16.83 -22.36
CA ALA A 225 -2.16 -15.36 -22.54
C ALA A 225 -3.59 -14.90 -22.91
N PHE A 226 -4.25 -14.22 -22.00
CA PHE A 226 -5.58 -13.67 -22.25
C PHE A 226 -5.49 -12.50 -23.25
N PRO A 227 -6.51 -12.30 -24.09
CA PRO A 227 -6.53 -11.19 -25.03
C PRO A 227 -6.67 -9.84 -24.31
N PRO A 228 -6.31 -8.71 -24.97
CA PRO A 228 -6.62 -7.38 -24.49
C PRO A 228 -8.12 -7.18 -24.22
N ASP A 229 -8.46 -6.17 -23.42
CA ASP A 229 -9.82 -5.89 -23.01
C ASP A 229 -10.76 -5.65 -24.20
N GLY A 230 -11.83 -6.43 -24.28
CA GLY A 230 -12.93 -6.24 -25.22
C GLY A 230 -13.99 -5.25 -24.71
N TYR A 231 -15.02 -5.02 -25.52
CA TYR A 231 -16.15 -4.15 -25.17
C TYR A 231 -16.81 -4.53 -23.84
N LEU A 232 -17.10 -5.81 -23.62
CA LEU A 232 -17.76 -6.28 -22.40
C LEU A 232 -16.94 -6.00 -21.12
N GLN A 233 -15.62 -6.12 -21.18
CA GLN A 233 -14.75 -5.79 -20.05
C GLN A 233 -14.81 -4.28 -19.71
N ASN A 234 -14.76 -3.43 -20.74
CA ASN A 234 -14.88 -1.99 -20.56
C ASN A 234 -16.26 -1.60 -20.00
N GLU A 235 -17.33 -2.25 -20.47
CA GLU A 235 -18.68 -2.02 -19.96
C GLU A 235 -18.82 -2.45 -18.50
N LEU A 236 -18.29 -3.62 -18.12
CA LEU A 236 -18.25 -4.03 -16.72
C LEU A 236 -17.55 -2.99 -15.84
N GLU A 237 -16.37 -2.53 -16.22
CA GLU A 237 -15.63 -1.55 -15.45
C GLU A 237 -16.34 -0.20 -15.36
N ALA A 238 -16.91 0.25 -16.49
CA ALA A 238 -17.66 1.50 -16.56
C ALA A 238 -18.98 1.45 -15.78
N SER A 239 -19.60 0.26 -15.63
CA SER A 239 -20.83 0.08 -14.83
C SER A 239 -20.59 0.05 -13.33
N PHE A 240 -19.34 0.16 -12.85
CA PHE A 240 -19.05 0.16 -11.42
C PHE A 240 -19.66 1.38 -10.73
N MET A 241 -20.39 1.11 -9.64
CA MET A 241 -21.20 2.12 -8.94
C MET A 241 -20.34 3.19 -8.23
N TYR A 242 -19.11 2.83 -7.85
CA TYR A 242 -18.19 3.69 -7.13
C TYR A 242 -17.09 4.21 -8.05
N GLU A 243 -16.43 5.28 -7.65
CA GLU A 243 -15.21 5.73 -8.31
C GLU A 243 -14.03 4.86 -7.87
N ASP A 244 -13.24 4.41 -8.85
CA ASP A 244 -12.02 3.69 -8.57
C ASP A 244 -10.99 4.61 -7.91
N THR A 245 -10.33 4.12 -6.88
CA THR A 245 -9.15 4.80 -6.33
C THR A 245 -7.96 4.63 -7.29
N PRO A 246 -6.94 5.51 -7.25
CA PRO A 246 -5.75 5.36 -8.09
C PRO A 246 -5.08 3.98 -7.93
N ASP A 247 -5.08 3.44 -6.71
CA ASP A 247 -4.50 2.12 -6.44
C ASP A 247 -5.35 0.99 -7.01
N GLN A 248 -6.68 1.11 -7.01
CA GLN A 248 -7.57 0.13 -7.64
C GLN A 248 -7.38 0.10 -9.15
N VAL A 249 -7.28 1.27 -9.79
CA VAL A 249 -6.99 1.39 -11.24
C VAL A 249 -5.64 0.72 -11.55
N LYS A 250 -4.59 1.08 -10.81
CA LYS A 250 -3.26 0.52 -10.99
C LYS A 250 -3.25 -1.00 -10.78
N SER A 251 -3.84 -1.47 -9.68
CA SER A 251 -3.88 -2.91 -9.36
C SER A 251 -4.67 -3.71 -10.40
N THR A 252 -5.78 -3.16 -10.91
CA THR A 252 -6.55 -3.77 -12.00
C THR A 252 -5.71 -3.85 -13.28
N GLN A 253 -4.99 -2.78 -13.62
CA GLN A 253 -4.10 -2.78 -14.78
C GLN A 253 -2.93 -3.75 -14.63
N ASP A 254 -2.32 -3.82 -13.44
CA ASP A 254 -1.25 -4.78 -13.13
C ASP A 254 -1.72 -6.22 -13.33
N VAL A 255 -2.91 -6.58 -12.80
CA VAL A 255 -3.51 -7.91 -12.94
C VAL A 255 -3.77 -8.25 -14.41
N LYS A 256 -4.40 -7.34 -15.17
CA LYS A 256 -4.68 -7.56 -16.58
C LYS A 256 -3.40 -7.74 -17.40
N THR A 257 -2.39 -6.90 -17.16
CA THR A 257 -1.10 -7.00 -17.82
C THR A 257 -0.41 -8.34 -17.53
N ASP A 258 -0.56 -8.87 -16.30
CA ASP A 258 -0.01 -10.19 -15.98
C ASP A 258 -0.80 -11.32 -16.64
N MET A 259 -2.14 -11.24 -16.69
CA MET A 259 -2.98 -12.23 -17.39
C MET A 259 -2.74 -12.27 -18.90
N GLU A 260 -2.28 -11.16 -19.50
CA GLU A 260 -1.95 -11.07 -20.94
C GLU A 260 -0.58 -11.68 -21.30
N LYS A 261 0.21 -12.15 -20.31
CA LYS A 261 1.50 -12.81 -20.50
C LYS A 261 1.33 -14.30 -20.78
N ALA A 262 2.28 -14.88 -21.52
CA ALA A 262 2.29 -16.30 -21.89
C ALA A 262 2.75 -17.24 -20.76
N TYR A 263 2.85 -16.79 -19.53
CA TYR A 263 3.18 -17.60 -18.35
C TYR A 263 2.20 -17.31 -17.21
N PRO A 264 1.95 -18.27 -16.30
CA PRO A 264 0.92 -18.13 -15.28
C PRO A 264 1.19 -16.98 -14.33
N MET A 265 0.18 -16.12 -14.14
CA MET A 265 0.19 -15.06 -13.15
C MET A 265 0.20 -15.66 -11.73
N ASP A 266 0.93 -15.04 -10.80
CA ASP A 266 0.78 -15.24 -9.36
C ASP A 266 0.96 -13.90 -8.65
N ARG A 267 -0.16 -13.23 -8.47
CA ARG A 267 -0.17 -11.88 -7.89
C ARG A 267 -0.89 -11.84 -6.56
N LEU A 268 -0.31 -11.12 -5.62
CA LEU A 268 -0.91 -10.81 -4.32
C LEU A 268 -1.48 -9.39 -4.36
N ILE A 269 -2.76 -9.24 -4.04
CA ILE A 269 -3.39 -7.95 -3.75
C ILE A 269 -3.53 -7.80 -2.24
N CYS A 270 -2.84 -6.82 -1.71
CA CYS A 270 -2.88 -6.45 -0.31
C CYS A 270 -3.63 -5.13 -0.13
N GLY A 271 -4.53 -5.04 0.83
CA GLY A 271 -5.24 -3.81 1.13
C GLY A 271 -6.22 -4.01 2.28
N ASP A 272 -6.49 -2.96 3.03
CA ASP A 272 -7.38 -3.01 4.18
C ASP A 272 -8.76 -3.55 3.82
N VAL A 273 -9.50 -3.97 4.85
CA VAL A 273 -10.88 -4.44 4.69
C VAL A 273 -11.73 -3.32 4.08
N GLY A 274 -12.50 -3.64 3.02
CA GLY A 274 -13.34 -2.66 2.33
C GLY A 274 -12.63 -1.74 1.33
N PHE A 275 -11.37 -2.04 0.95
CA PHE A 275 -10.63 -1.26 -0.07
C PHE A 275 -10.86 -1.76 -1.51
N GLY A 276 -11.87 -2.59 -1.73
CA GLY A 276 -12.30 -3.02 -3.07
C GLY A 276 -11.47 -4.14 -3.69
N LYS A 277 -10.72 -4.94 -2.90
CA LYS A 277 -9.99 -6.12 -3.40
C LYS A 277 -10.89 -7.06 -4.21
N THR A 278 -12.13 -7.27 -3.75
CA THR A 278 -13.12 -8.13 -4.40
C THR A 278 -13.50 -7.63 -5.79
N GLU A 279 -13.61 -6.31 -6.00
CA GLU A 279 -13.90 -5.75 -7.34
C GLU A 279 -12.76 -6.04 -8.33
N VAL A 280 -11.50 -5.94 -7.91
CA VAL A 280 -10.36 -6.32 -8.76
C VAL A 280 -10.43 -7.82 -9.12
N ALA A 281 -10.82 -8.68 -8.16
CA ALA A 281 -11.00 -10.10 -8.43
C ALA A 281 -12.17 -10.39 -9.39
N ILE A 282 -13.28 -9.65 -9.28
CA ILE A 282 -14.42 -9.77 -10.20
C ILE A 282 -13.98 -9.41 -11.63
N ARG A 283 -13.24 -8.31 -11.80
CA ARG A 283 -12.73 -7.87 -13.11
C ARG A 283 -11.77 -8.89 -13.73
N ALA A 284 -10.92 -9.51 -12.92
CA ALA A 284 -10.02 -10.58 -13.36
C ALA A 284 -10.80 -11.85 -13.76
N ALA A 285 -11.78 -12.26 -12.92
CA ALA A 285 -12.62 -13.41 -13.20
C ALA A 285 -13.44 -13.21 -14.49
N PHE A 286 -13.98 -12.02 -14.68
CA PHE A 286 -14.72 -11.68 -15.89
C PHE A 286 -13.84 -11.69 -17.13
N LYS A 287 -12.61 -11.18 -17.06
CA LYS A 287 -11.63 -11.27 -18.16
C LYS A 287 -11.36 -12.72 -18.54
N ALA A 288 -11.22 -13.61 -17.57
CA ALA A 288 -11.02 -15.03 -17.85
C ALA A 288 -12.25 -15.67 -18.51
N VAL A 289 -13.45 -15.35 -18.04
CA VAL A 289 -14.71 -15.91 -18.56
C VAL A 289 -15.02 -15.40 -19.97
N THR A 290 -14.76 -14.13 -20.29
CA THR A 290 -14.97 -13.56 -21.63
C THR A 290 -14.08 -14.21 -22.68
N ASP A 291 -12.98 -14.85 -22.30
CA ASP A 291 -12.11 -15.65 -23.16
C ASP A 291 -12.47 -17.16 -23.12
N GLY A 292 -13.61 -17.52 -22.58
CA GLY A 292 -14.12 -18.90 -22.54
C GLY A 292 -13.47 -19.80 -21.49
N LYS A 293 -12.66 -19.25 -20.56
CA LYS A 293 -12.08 -19.98 -19.43
C LYS A 293 -13.00 -19.95 -18.22
N GLN A 294 -12.80 -20.89 -17.31
CA GLN A 294 -13.50 -20.90 -16.02
C GLN A 294 -12.67 -20.20 -14.93
N ALA A 295 -13.34 -19.59 -13.97
CA ALA A 295 -12.71 -19.01 -12.78
C ALA A 295 -13.19 -19.72 -11.50
N ALA A 296 -12.26 -19.98 -10.59
CA ALA A 296 -12.56 -20.52 -9.26
C ALA A 296 -12.19 -19.50 -8.18
N VAL A 297 -13.12 -19.26 -7.23
CA VAL A 297 -12.89 -18.35 -6.10
C VAL A 297 -12.91 -19.16 -4.81
N LEU A 298 -11.75 -19.29 -4.19
CA LEU A 298 -11.57 -20.04 -2.96
C LEU A 298 -11.60 -19.11 -1.75
N VAL A 299 -12.47 -19.41 -0.79
CA VAL A 299 -12.68 -18.61 0.42
C VAL A 299 -12.61 -19.47 1.68
N PRO A 300 -12.23 -18.92 2.85
CA PRO A 300 -12.01 -19.72 4.06
C PRO A 300 -13.29 -20.22 4.74
N THR A 301 -14.41 -19.54 4.59
CA THR A 301 -15.67 -19.86 5.30
C THR A 301 -16.86 -19.97 4.36
N THR A 302 -17.87 -20.74 4.80
CA THR A 302 -19.14 -20.95 4.08
C THR A 302 -19.93 -19.66 3.90
N ILE A 303 -19.94 -18.80 4.91
CA ILE A 303 -20.65 -17.52 4.85
C ILE A 303 -20.00 -16.57 3.85
N LEU A 304 -18.67 -16.53 3.84
CA LEU A 304 -17.94 -15.72 2.86
C LEU A 304 -18.19 -16.22 1.43
N ALA A 305 -18.29 -17.55 1.23
CA ALA A 305 -18.67 -18.10 -0.07
C ALA A 305 -20.06 -17.62 -0.52
N LEU A 306 -21.02 -17.56 0.39
CA LEU A 306 -22.37 -17.05 0.11
C LEU A 306 -22.36 -15.54 -0.19
N GLN A 307 -21.60 -14.76 0.57
CA GLN A 307 -21.47 -13.32 0.35
C GLN A 307 -20.81 -13.00 -0.99
N HIS A 308 -19.69 -13.69 -1.31
CA HIS A 308 -19.07 -13.53 -2.62
C HIS A 308 -19.98 -13.94 -3.76
N TRP A 309 -20.73 -15.05 -3.61
CA TRP A 309 -21.71 -15.46 -4.63
C TRP A 309 -22.76 -14.39 -4.88
N LYS A 310 -23.32 -13.79 -3.84
CA LYS A 310 -24.26 -12.67 -3.97
C LYS A 310 -23.59 -11.47 -4.65
N THR A 311 -22.41 -11.05 -4.18
CA THR A 311 -21.69 -9.90 -4.72
C THR A 311 -21.31 -10.08 -6.20
N PHE A 312 -20.76 -11.26 -6.57
CA PHE A 312 -20.44 -11.58 -7.96
C PHE A 312 -21.72 -11.66 -8.81
N GLY A 313 -22.78 -12.30 -8.31
CA GLY A 313 -24.06 -12.41 -9.00
C GLY A 313 -24.71 -11.05 -9.26
N GLU A 314 -24.73 -10.16 -8.28
CA GLU A 314 -25.26 -8.79 -8.43
C GLU A 314 -24.42 -7.96 -9.39
N ARG A 315 -23.09 -8.11 -9.34
CA ARG A 315 -22.17 -7.34 -10.16
C ARG A 315 -22.19 -7.79 -11.63
N LEU A 316 -22.43 -9.08 -11.86
CA LEU A 316 -22.40 -9.70 -13.20
C LEU A 316 -23.79 -9.98 -13.77
N LYS A 317 -24.87 -9.57 -13.11
CA LYS A 317 -26.27 -9.90 -13.49
C LYS A 317 -26.65 -9.47 -14.91
N ASP A 318 -26.06 -8.38 -15.40
CA ASP A 318 -26.36 -7.81 -16.73
C ASP A 318 -25.42 -8.39 -17.82
N PHE A 319 -24.60 -9.39 -17.48
CA PHE A 319 -23.64 -10.03 -18.38
C PHE A 319 -23.96 -11.53 -18.54
N PRO A 320 -23.60 -12.14 -19.67
CA PRO A 320 -23.86 -13.56 -19.93
C PRO A 320 -22.87 -14.46 -19.18
N VAL A 321 -22.88 -14.42 -17.86
CA VAL A 321 -21.96 -15.18 -16.97
C VAL A 321 -22.76 -15.94 -15.92
N THR A 322 -22.49 -17.24 -15.81
CA THR A 322 -23.12 -18.10 -14.83
C THR A 322 -22.22 -18.24 -13.59
N VAL A 323 -22.72 -17.76 -12.44
CA VAL A 323 -22.02 -17.83 -11.15
C VAL A 323 -22.76 -18.78 -10.22
N ASP A 324 -22.05 -19.79 -9.69
CA ASP A 324 -22.61 -20.69 -8.67
C ASP A 324 -21.61 -20.89 -7.50
N TYR A 325 -22.08 -21.50 -6.41
CA TYR A 325 -21.24 -21.71 -5.24
C TYR A 325 -21.34 -23.12 -4.68
N VAL A 326 -20.25 -23.58 -4.07
CA VAL A 326 -20.16 -24.89 -3.41
C VAL A 326 -19.72 -24.69 -1.97
N ASN A 327 -20.64 -25.00 -1.06
CA ASN A 327 -20.37 -25.01 0.37
C ASN A 327 -21.18 -26.13 1.05
N ARG A 328 -21.18 -26.22 2.37
CA ARG A 328 -21.90 -27.26 3.09
C ARG A 328 -23.42 -27.05 3.11
N PHE A 329 -23.93 -25.85 2.85
CA PHE A 329 -25.38 -25.59 2.73
C PHE A 329 -26.04 -26.27 1.53
N ARG A 330 -25.25 -26.57 0.49
CA ARG A 330 -25.75 -27.34 -0.65
C ARG A 330 -25.86 -28.82 -0.29
N SER A 331 -26.99 -29.42 -0.59
CA SER A 331 -27.20 -30.86 -0.45
C SER A 331 -26.21 -31.68 -1.32
N ALA A 332 -26.01 -32.94 -0.99
CA ALA A 332 -25.16 -33.81 -1.79
C ALA A 332 -25.61 -33.92 -3.26
N LYS A 333 -26.91 -33.91 -3.51
CA LYS A 333 -27.50 -33.93 -4.86
C LYS A 333 -27.16 -32.65 -5.64
N GLU A 334 -27.36 -31.49 -5.01
CA GLU A 334 -27.01 -30.18 -5.64
C GLU A 334 -25.53 -30.10 -5.94
N LYS A 335 -24.66 -30.52 -5.01
CA LYS A 335 -23.19 -30.55 -5.25
C LYS A 335 -22.85 -31.39 -6.46
N THR A 336 -23.44 -32.60 -6.57
CA THR A 336 -23.20 -33.47 -7.72
C THR A 336 -23.65 -32.85 -9.04
N GLU A 337 -24.78 -32.13 -9.02
CA GLU A 337 -25.26 -31.39 -10.20
C GLU A 337 -24.33 -30.23 -10.59
N ILE A 338 -23.90 -29.43 -9.60
CA ILE A 338 -22.93 -28.34 -9.81
C ILE A 338 -21.62 -28.91 -10.41
N PHE A 339 -21.10 -30.02 -9.90
CA PHE A 339 -19.87 -30.63 -10.43
C PHE A 339 -20.04 -31.12 -11.85
N LYS A 340 -21.21 -31.66 -12.22
CA LYS A 340 -21.51 -32.03 -13.61
C LYS A 340 -21.57 -30.80 -14.52
N LYS A 341 -22.25 -29.74 -14.10
CA LYS A 341 -22.35 -28.48 -14.85
C LYS A 341 -20.98 -27.81 -15.03
N LEU A 342 -20.15 -27.85 -13.99
CA LEU A 342 -18.78 -27.29 -14.01
C LEU A 342 -17.90 -28.07 -15.01
N ALA A 343 -17.95 -29.42 -14.98
CA ALA A 343 -17.20 -30.26 -15.94
C ALA A 343 -17.72 -30.11 -17.39
N ALA A 344 -18.99 -29.78 -17.57
CA ALA A 344 -19.58 -29.48 -18.87
C ALA A 344 -19.27 -28.06 -19.38
N GLY A 345 -18.74 -27.15 -18.52
CA GLY A 345 -18.49 -25.75 -18.85
C GLY A 345 -19.76 -24.88 -18.88
N GLN A 346 -20.79 -25.27 -18.13
CA GLN A 346 -22.03 -24.51 -17.98
C GLN A 346 -22.02 -23.53 -16.77
N ILE A 347 -20.98 -23.62 -15.95
CA ILE A 347 -20.70 -22.69 -14.87
C ILE A 347 -19.38 -22.02 -15.17
N ASP A 348 -19.39 -20.72 -15.29
CA ASP A 348 -18.22 -19.91 -15.65
C ASP A 348 -17.39 -19.56 -14.41
N ILE A 349 -18.06 -19.18 -13.30
CA ILE A 349 -17.42 -18.82 -12.04
C ILE A 349 -17.99 -19.68 -10.92
N VAL A 350 -17.13 -20.42 -10.24
CA VAL A 350 -17.51 -21.19 -9.07
C VAL A 350 -16.85 -20.63 -7.80
N ILE A 351 -17.62 -20.41 -6.76
CA ILE A 351 -17.15 -19.87 -5.48
C ILE A 351 -17.32 -20.97 -4.41
N GLY A 352 -16.29 -21.18 -3.59
CA GLY A 352 -16.42 -22.18 -2.54
C GLY A 352 -15.31 -22.22 -1.54
N THR A 353 -15.49 -23.08 -0.53
CA THR A 353 -14.49 -23.31 0.50
C THR A 353 -13.45 -24.37 0.04
N HIS A 354 -12.68 -24.92 0.98
CA HIS A 354 -11.77 -26.04 0.71
C HIS A 354 -12.42 -27.23 0.00
N ALA A 355 -13.75 -27.28 -0.06
CA ALA A 355 -14.51 -28.25 -0.85
C ALA A 355 -14.12 -28.22 -2.35
N LEU A 356 -13.77 -27.03 -2.89
CA LEU A 356 -13.28 -26.87 -4.27
C LEU A 356 -11.94 -27.59 -4.54
N LEU A 357 -11.21 -27.94 -3.48
CA LEU A 357 -9.93 -28.69 -3.59
C LEU A 357 -10.12 -30.22 -3.58
N ASN A 358 -11.38 -30.69 -3.69
CA ASN A 358 -11.64 -32.13 -3.78
C ASN A 358 -11.26 -32.66 -5.17
N LYS A 359 -10.62 -33.83 -5.23
CA LYS A 359 -10.23 -34.51 -6.48
C LYS A 359 -11.40 -34.88 -7.40
N GLU A 360 -12.61 -34.91 -6.86
CA GLU A 360 -13.83 -35.18 -7.62
C GLU A 360 -14.25 -34.01 -8.52
N ILE A 361 -13.78 -32.81 -8.21
CA ILE A 361 -14.11 -31.61 -8.99
C ILE A 361 -13.21 -31.55 -10.23
N LYS A 362 -13.84 -31.56 -11.36
CA LYS A 362 -13.19 -31.40 -12.66
C LYS A 362 -13.68 -30.12 -13.30
N PHE A 363 -12.76 -29.27 -13.68
CA PHE A 363 -13.03 -28.10 -14.51
C PHE A 363 -12.91 -28.50 -15.99
N LYS A 364 -13.72 -27.91 -16.84
CA LYS A 364 -13.56 -28.07 -18.28
C LYS A 364 -12.28 -27.37 -18.74
N ASP A 365 -12.09 -26.13 -18.32
CA ASP A 365 -10.92 -25.33 -18.66
C ASP A 365 -10.73 -24.18 -17.62
N LEU A 366 -10.01 -24.47 -16.55
CA LEU A 366 -9.75 -23.49 -15.48
C LEU A 366 -8.63 -22.54 -15.91
N GLY A 367 -8.93 -21.25 -16.06
CA GLY A 367 -7.97 -20.20 -16.41
C GLY A 367 -7.53 -19.31 -15.25
N LEU A 368 -8.42 -19.11 -14.27
CA LEU A 368 -8.11 -18.24 -13.12
C LEU A 368 -8.51 -18.89 -11.79
N LEU A 369 -7.61 -18.83 -10.82
CA LEU A 369 -7.85 -19.17 -9.42
C LEU A 369 -7.70 -17.94 -8.54
N VAL A 370 -8.78 -17.50 -7.91
CA VAL A 370 -8.77 -16.45 -6.88
C VAL A 370 -8.75 -17.09 -5.51
N VAL A 371 -7.83 -16.69 -4.64
CA VAL A 371 -7.71 -17.19 -3.27
C VAL A 371 -7.86 -16.03 -2.30
N ASP A 372 -8.95 -16.00 -1.54
CA ASP A 372 -9.17 -14.98 -0.53
C ASP A 372 -8.65 -15.45 0.84
N GLU A 373 -7.91 -14.57 1.54
CA GLU A 373 -7.33 -14.84 2.86
C GLU A 373 -6.56 -16.19 2.94
N GLU A 374 -5.60 -16.41 2.03
CA GLU A 374 -4.78 -17.64 1.92
C GLU A 374 -4.22 -18.12 3.26
N GLN A 375 -3.93 -17.20 4.19
CA GLN A 375 -3.37 -17.51 5.50
C GLN A 375 -4.31 -18.34 6.39
N LYS A 376 -5.59 -18.28 6.14
CA LYS A 376 -6.60 -19.03 6.91
C LYS A 376 -6.71 -20.50 6.48
N PHE A 377 -6.07 -20.90 5.39
CA PHE A 377 -6.05 -22.29 4.92
C PHE A 377 -4.97 -23.12 5.63
N GLY A 378 -5.31 -24.33 6.04
CA GLY A 378 -4.37 -25.27 6.63
C GLY A 378 -3.34 -25.82 5.62
N VAL A 379 -2.29 -26.47 6.13
CA VAL A 379 -1.16 -26.98 5.34
C VAL A 379 -1.62 -27.91 4.21
N ALA A 380 -2.50 -28.86 4.51
CA ALA A 380 -3.02 -29.82 3.50
C ALA A 380 -3.83 -29.15 2.38
N ALA A 381 -4.55 -28.06 2.68
CA ALA A 381 -5.25 -27.27 1.68
C ALA A 381 -4.27 -26.50 0.78
N LYS A 382 -3.22 -25.95 1.37
CA LYS A 382 -2.17 -25.24 0.62
C LYS A 382 -1.38 -26.14 -0.33
N GLU A 383 -1.15 -27.39 0.04
CA GLU A 383 -0.51 -28.38 -0.86
C GLU A 383 -1.40 -28.71 -2.06
N LYS A 384 -2.71 -28.89 -1.84
CA LYS A 384 -3.67 -29.11 -2.93
C LYS A 384 -3.80 -27.87 -3.83
N LEU A 385 -3.78 -26.67 -3.26
CA LEU A 385 -3.75 -25.40 -4.00
C LEU A 385 -2.53 -25.33 -4.92
N ARG A 386 -1.35 -25.68 -4.42
CA ARG A 386 -0.11 -25.69 -5.24
C ARG A 386 -0.23 -26.61 -6.46
N ALA A 387 -0.93 -27.73 -6.33
CA ALA A 387 -1.14 -28.65 -7.45
C ALA A 387 -2.07 -28.06 -8.54
N LEU A 388 -3.04 -27.21 -8.17
CA LEU A 388 -3.92 -26.51 -9.10
C LEU A 388 -3.24 -25.31 -9.77
N GLN A 389 -2.27 -24.71 -9.12
CA GLN A 389 -1.61 -23.46 -9.55
C GLN A 389 -0.56 -23.64 -10.67
N VAL A 390 -0.23 -24.86 -11.07
CA VAL A 390 0.94 -25.11 -11.93
C VAL A 390 0.85 -24.40 -13.29
N ASN A 391 -0.36 -24.35 -13.89
CA ASN A 391 -0.57 -23.72 -15.21
C ASN A 391 -1.79 -22.78 -15.22
N VAL A 392 -2.24 -22.31 -14.07
CA VAL A 392 -3.44 -21.47 -13.91
C VAL A 392 -3.03 -20.13 -13.29
N ASP A 393 -3.56 -19.05 -13.81
CA ASP A 393 -3.39 -17.74 -13.22
C ASP A 393 -3.93 -17.71 -11.79
N THR A 394 -3.12 -17.20 -10.88
CA THR A 394 -3.50 -17.15 -9.47
C THR A 394 -3.49 -15.72 -8.96
N LEU A 395 -4.63 -15.32 -8.41
CA LEU A 395 -4.82 -14.02 -7.76
C LEU A 395 -5.13 -14.23 -6.27
N THR A 396 -4.25 -13.81 -5.39
CA THR A 396 -4.46 -13.91 -3.95
C THR A 396 -4.86 -12.57 -3.37
N LEU A 397 -5.87 -12.57 -2.52
CA LEU A 397 -6.35 -11.38 -1.81
C LEU A 397 -6.03 -11.52 -0.32
N THR A 398 -5.60 -10.44 0.33
CA THR A 398 -5.41 -10.40 1.79
C THR A 398 -5.67 -9.01 2.36
N ALA A 399 -6.30 -8.97 3.53
CA ALA A 399 -6.49 -7.72 4.28
C ALA A 399 -5.24 -7.34 5.07
N THR A 400 -4.51 -8.32 5.59
CA THR A 400 -3.26 -8.12 6.31
C THR A 400 -2.21 -9.09 5.77
N PRO A 401 -1.17 -8.62 5.11
CA PRO A 401 -0.12 -9.51 4.67
C PRO A 401 0.51 -10.14 5.90
N ILE A 402 0.48 -11.48 5.98
CA ILE A 402 1.32 -12.17 6.95
C ILE A 402 2.76 -11.82 6.60
N PRO A 403 3.62 -11.56 7.58
CA PRO A 403 5.01 -11.24 7.35
C PRO A 403 5.73 -12.22 6.41
N ARG A 404 5.35 -13.50 6.44
CA ARG A 404 5.89 -14.54 5.55
C ARG A 404 5.47 -14.33 4.07
N THR A 405 4.20 -14.07 3.81
CA THR A 405 3.67 -13.80 2.46
C THR A 405 4.23 -12.47 1.92
N LEU A 406 4.33 -11.46 2.80
CA LEU A 406 4.98 -10.20 2.50
C LEU A 406 6.45 -10.39 2.15
N GLN A 407 7.17 -11.22 2.88
CA GLN A 407 8.57 -11.52 2.61
C GLN A 407 8.76 -12.23 1.25
N PHE A 408 7.90 -13.20 0.90
CA PHE A 408 7.94 -13.84 -0.42
C PHE A 408 7.73 -12.84 -1.56
N SER A 409 6.84 -11.86 -1.38
CA SER A 409 6.60 -10.80 -2.36
C SER A 409 7.75 -9.80 -2.40
N LEU A 410 8.31 -9.42 -1.26
CA LEU A 410 9.50 -8.57 -1.17
C LEU A 410 10.73 -9.23 -1.80
N MET A 411 10.86 -10.55 -1.70
CA MET A 411 11.92 -11.35 -2.35
C MET A 411 11.70 -11.55 -3.86
N ALA A 412 10.76 -10.83 -4.48
CA ALA A 412 10.38 -10.95 -5.89
C ALA A 412 9.99 -12.38 -6.30
N ALA A 413 9.55 -13.21 -5.35
CA ALA A 413 9.04 -14.56 -5.62
C ALA A 413 7.55 -14.56 -6.00
N ARG A 414 6.87 -13.42 -5.81
CA ARG A 414 5.45 -13.19 -6.11
C ARG A 414 5.22 -11.73 -6.42
N ASP A 415 4.48 -11.44 -7.49
CA ASP A 415 4.09 -10.07 -7.83
C ASP A 415 3.08 -9.52 -6.81
N MET A 416 3.16 -8.22 -6.48
CA MET A 416 2.33 -7.62 -5.45
C MET A 416 1.78 -6.26 -5.88
N SER A 417 0.49 -6.04 -5.61
CA SER A 417 -0.16 -4.73 -5.69
C SER A 417 -0.76 -4.36 -4.34
N ILE A 418 -0.61 -3.10 -3.92
CA ILE A 418 -1.06 -2.63 -2.60
C ILE A 418 -2.13 -1.55 -2.80
N LEU A 419 -3.29 -1.74 -2.16
CA LEU A 419 -4.37 -0.76 -2.08
C LEU A 419 -4.21 0.05 -0.78
N ARG A 420 -3.67 1.26 -0.88
CA ARG A 420 -3.44 2.17 0.27
C ARG A 420 -4.46 3.27 0.37
N THR A 421 -4.99 3.71 -0.77
CA THR A 421 -5.96 4.78 -0.85
C THR A 421 -7.35 4.27 -0.46
N PRO A 422 -7.97 4.80 0.61
CA PRO A 422 -9.32 4.40 0.99
C PRO A 422 -10.33 4.85 -0.08
N PRO A 423 -11.42 4.09 -0.27
CA PRO A 423 -12.54 4.53 -1.09
C PRO A 423 -13.09 5.88 -0.61
N PRO A 424 -13.60 6.72 -1.54
CA PRO A 424 -14.25 7.97 -1.18
C PRO A 424 -15.43 7.71 -0.22
N ASN A 425 -15.72 8.66 0.66
CA ASN A 425 -16.80 8.64 1.65
C ASN A 425 -16.64 7.65 2.81
N ARG A 426 -15.52 6.96 2.96
CA ARG A 426 -15.24 6.14 4.13
C ARG A 426 -14.65 6.98 5.26
N GLN A 427 -15.21 6.84 6.47
CA GLN A 427 -14.71 7.54 7.66
C GLN A 427 -13.74 6.65 8.45
N PRO A 428 -12.70 7.24 9.10
CA PRO A 428 -11.88 6.51 10.06
C PRO A 428 -12.71 5.99 11.21
N ILE A 429 -12.34 4.81 11.74
CA ILE A 429 -13.02 4.20 12.87
C ILE A 429 -12.49 4.86 14.15
N HIS A 430 -13.38 5.48 14.92
CA HIS A 430 -13.03 6.07 16.20
C HIS A 430 -12.63 4.96 17.18
N THR A 431 -11.37 4.90 17.54
CA THR A 431 -10.82 3.82 18.37
C THR A 431 -10.40 4.37 19.73
N GLU A 432 -10.89 3.76 20.80
CA GLU A 432 -10.59 4.16 22.19
C GLU A 432 -10.19 2.97 23.05
N ILE A 433 -9.14 3.15 23.87
CA ILE A 433 -8.75 2.19 24.90
C ILE A 433 -9.38 2.64 26.23
N ARG A 434 -10.17 1.75 26.84
CA ARG A 434 -10.88 2.02 28.09
C ARG A 434 -10.72 0.88 29.09
N VAL A 435 -10.87 1.18 30.37
CA VAL A 435 -11.12 0.16 31.38
C VAL A 435 -12.56 -0.33 31.22
N PHE A 436 -12.82 -1.60 31.55
CA PHE A 436 -14.15 -2.16 31.45
C PHE A 436 -15.13 -1.36 32.33
N ASP A 437 -16.20 -0.87 31.72
CA ASP A 437 -17.17 0.04 32.33
C ASP A 437 -18.57 -0.30 31.82
N ASP A 438 -19.46 -0.68 32.74
CA ASP A 438 -20.81 -1.11 32.44
C ASP A 438 -21.66 0.03 31.85
N ASP A 439 -21.50 1.27 32.32
CA ASP A 439 -22.26 2.41 31.83
C ASP A 439 -21.87 2.78 30.41
N LEU A 440 -20.56 2.78 30.12
CA LEU A 440 -20.04 3.04 28.77
C LEU A 440 -20.54 1.97 27.77
N ILE A 441 -20.54 0.70 28.18
CA ILE A 441 -21.01 -0.41 27.34
C ILE A 441 -22.50 -0.23 27.02
N ARG A 442 -23.32 0.06 28.03
CA ARG A 442 -24.73 0.33 27.85
C ARG A 442 -24.99 1.49 26.89
N ASP A 443 -24.32 2.61 27.13
CA ASP A 443 -24.49 3.83 26.35
C ASP A 443 -24.05 3.63 24.89
N ALA A 444 -22.94 2.91 24.65
CA ALA A 444 -22.48 2.59 23.31
C ALA A 444 -23.46 1.69 22.55
N ILE A 445 -24.05 0.70 23.21
CA ILE A 445 -25.06 -0.19 22.62
C ILE A 445 -26.31 0.60 22.25
N TYR A 446 -26.87 1.37 23.19
CA TYR A 446 -28.08 2.14 22.91
C TYR A 446 -27.87 3.22 21.86
N TYR A 447 -26.69 3.88 21.85
CA TYR A 447 -26.34 4.86 20.81
C TYR A 447 -26.41 4.22 19.43
N GLU A 448 -25.84 3.01 19.27
CA GLU A 448 -25.84 2.31 17.98
C GLU A 448 -27.25 1.89 17.55
N ILE A 449 -28.03 1.30 18.48
CA ILE A 449 -29.39 0.81 18.19
C ILE A 449 -30.32 1.97 17.84
N HIS A 450 -30.26 3.11 18.54
CA HIS A 450 -31.10 4.29 18.27
C HIS A 450 -30.90 4.87 16.87
N ARG A 451 -29.72 4.69 16.29
CA ARG A 451 -29.43 5.09 14.89
C ARG A 451 -29.68 3.94 13.87
N GLY A 452 -30.27 2.83 14.32
CA GLY A 452 -30.65 1.68 13.49
C GLY A 452 -29.47 0.76 13.11
N GLY A 453 -28.34 0.85 13.83
CA GLY A 453 -27.17 0.00 13.63
C GLY A 453 -27.17 -1.24 14.52
N GLN A 454 -26.12 -2.05 14.39
CA GLN A 454 -25.88 -3.27 15.15
C GLN A 454 -24.52 -3.23 15.84
N VAL A 455 -24.33 -4.02 16.90
CA VAL A 455 -23.14 -4.03 17.74
C VAL A 455 -22.49 -5.41 17.76
N PHE A 456 -21.16 -5.45 17.60
CA PHE A 456 -20.37 -6.63 17.96
C PHE A 456 -19.82 -6.49 19.38
N PHE A 457 -20.00 -7.52 20.20
CA PHE A 457 -19.33 -7.67 21.49
C PHE A 457 -18.40 -8.89 21.44
N VAL A 458 -17.09 -8.64 21.42
CA VAL A 458 -16.08 -9.68 21.24
C VAL A 458 -15.41 -10.02 22.56
N HIS A 459 -15.37 -11.32 22.91
CA HIS A 459 -14.65 -11.81 24.08
C HIS A 459 -13.85 -13.09 23.75
N ASN A 460 -12.61 -13.18 24.22
CA ASN A 460 -11.67 -14.23 23.78
C ASN A 460 -11.94 -15.64 24.37
N ARG A 461 -12.72 -15.76 25.44
CA ARG A 461 -12.94 -17.03 26.12
C ARG A 461 -14.38 -17.51 25.98
N VAL A 462 -14.55 -18.70 25.39
CA VAL A 462 -15.88 -19.31 25.21
C VAL A 462 -16.61 -19.54 26.54
N THR A 463 -15.87 -19.97 27.58
CA THR A 463 -16.42 -20.25 28.91
C THR A 463 -17.07 -19.04 29.59
N ASP A 464 -16.62 -17.84 29.25
CA ASP A 464 -17.08 -16.60 29.88
C ASP A 464 -18.20 -15.90 29.09
N LEU A 465 -18.43 -16.31 27.83
CA LEU A 465 -19.45 -15.70 26.95
C LEU A 465 -20.88 -15.74 27.55
N PRO A 466 -21.34 -16.83 28.15
CA PRO A 466 -22.68 -16.84 28.77
C PRO A 466 -22.82 -15.78 29.86
N LYS A 467 -21.79 -15.56 30.68
CA LYS A 467 -21.78 -14.49 31.71
C LYS A 467 -21.85 -13.11 31.09
N MET A 468 -21.17 -12.92 29.94
CA MET A 468 -21.20 -11.63 29.21
C MET A 468 -22.62 -11.39 28.64
N VAL A 469 -23.26 -12.39 28.09
CA VAL A 469 -24.67 -12.30 27.62
C VAL A 469 -25.60 -11.94 28.75
N GLU A 470 -25.45 -12.57 29.92
CA GLU A 470 -26.28 -12.28 31.12
C GLU A 470 -26.03 -10.83 31.59
N LEU A 471 -24.77 -10.38 31.63
CA LEU A 471 -24.43 -9.02 31.96
C LEU A 471 -25.10 -8.03 31.01
N LEU A 472 -24.94 -8.23 29.69
CA LEU A 472 -25.51 -7.34 28.68
C LEU A 472 -27.04 -7.31 28.72
N ARG A 473 -27.73 -8.45 28.96
CA ARG A 473 -29.16 -8.50 29.14
C ARG A 473 -29.63 -7.72 30.37
N ARG A 474 -28.82 -7.70 31.42
CA ARG A 474 -29.09 -6.89 32.62
C ARG A 474 -28.91 -5.40 32.34
N LEU A 475 -27.88 -5.02 31.59
CA LEU A 475 -27.57 -3.63 31.24
C LEU A 475 -28.55 -3.05 30.20
N CYS A 476 -28.98 -3.90 29.25
CA CYS A 476 -29.82 -3.52 28.12
C CYS A 476 -30.96 -4.54 27.95
N PRO A 477 -32.05 -4.46 28.78
CA PRO A 477 -33.13 -5.45 28.81
C PRO A 477 -33.92 -5.55 27.51
N ASP A 478 -34.03 -4.43 26.78
CA ASP A 478 -34.86 -4.32 25.57
C ASP A 478 -34.10 -4.68 24.28
N VAL A 479 -32.86 -5.13 24.40
CA VAL A 479 -31.98 -5.39 23.28
C VAL A 479 -31.92 -6.90 22.98
N ASP A 480 -32.06 -7.26 21.71
CA ASP A 480 -31.95 -8.67 21.30
C ASP A 480 -30.47 -9.07 21.11
N ILE A 481 -30.04 -10.06 21.92
CA ILE A 481 -28.64 -10.46 22.01
C ILE A 481 -28.49 -11.91 21.56
N ALA A 482 -27.71 -12.10 20.47
CA ALA A 482 -27.30 -13.41 19.97
C ALA A 482 -25.88 -13.78 20.47
N LEU A 483 -25.65 -15.10 20.60
CA LEU A 483 -24.36 -15.68 20.99
C LEU A 483 -23.81 -16.54 19.86
N ALA A 484 -22.53 -16.36 19.54
CA ALA A 484 -21.84 -17.14 18.51
C ALA A 484 -20.37 -17.43 18.85
N HIS A 485 -19.95 -18.69 18.79
CA HIS A 485 -18.55 -19.08 19.01
C HIS A 485 -18.16 -20.35 18.25
N GLY A 486 -16.88 -20.56 18.02
CA GLY A 486 -16.35 -21.65 17.18
C GLY A 486 -16.57 -23.08 17.70
N GLN A 487 -17.02 -23.27 18.95
CA GLN A 487 -17.34 -24.59 19.51
C GLN A 487 -18.83 -24.97 19.35
N MET A 488 -19.65 -24.06 18.81
CA MET A 488 -21.03 -24.38 18.46
C MET A 488 -21.09 -25.34 17.28
N GLU A 489 -22.19 -26.09 17.18
CA GLU A 489 -22.46 -26.83 15.96
C GLU A 489 -22.47 -25.88 14.77
N ALA A 490 -21.84 -26.32 13.75
CA ALA A 490 -21.54 -25.45 12.62
C ALA A 490 -22.81 -24.89 11.94
N ASP A 491 -23.86 -25.69 11.83
CA ASP A 491 -25.16 -25.26 11.23
C ASP A 491 -25.87 -24.24 12.12
N HIS A 492 -25.78 -24.40 13.44
CA HIS A 492 -26.36 -23.45 14.38
C HIS A 492 -25.57 -22.11 14.38
N LEU A 493 -24.24 -22.17 14.37
CA LEU A 493 -23.39 -20.99 14.24
C LEU A 493 -23.73 -20.16 13.00
N GLU A 494 -23.85 -20.84 11.86
CA GLU A 494 -24.15 -20.18 10.60
C GLU A 494 -25.54 -19.58 10.57
N LYS A 495 -26.54 -20.28 11.15
CA LYS A 495 -27.90 -19.77 11.28
C LYS A 495 -27.90 -18.45 12.07
N VAL A 496 -27.27 -18.43 13.24
CA VAL A 496 -27.17 -17.22 14.07
C VAL A 496 -26.50 -16.06 13.32
N LEU A 497 -25.43 -16.35 12.58
CA LEU A 497 -24.72 -15.30 11.81
C LEU A 497 -25.58 -14.77 10.65
N VAL A 498 -26.34 -15.63 9.95
CA VAL A 498 -27.28 -15.20 8.91
C VAL A 498 -28.40 -14.36 9.52
N GLU A 499 -28.96 -14.78 10.65
CA GLU A 499 -30.00 -14.04 11.37
C GLU A 499 -29.50 -12.67 11.82
N PHE A 500 -28.26 -12.56 12.25
CA PHE A 500 -27.63 -11.27 12.57
C PHE A 500 -27.45 -10.40 11.33
N ILE A 501 -26.99 -10.96 10.19
CA ILE A 501 -26.89 -10.24 8.90
C ILE A 501 -28.27 -9.72 8.46
N ASP A 502 -29.34 -10.53 8.66
CA ASP A 502 -30.72 -10.17 8.33
C ASP A 502 -31.37 -9.23 9.38
N ARG A 503 -30.56 -8.67 10.30
CA ARG A 503 -31.01 -7.72 11.35
C ARG A 503 -32.06 -8.25 12.34
N LYS A 504 -32.08 -9.55 12.60
CA LYS A 504 -32.96 -10.14 13.61
C LYS A 504 -32.43 -9.95 15.03
N HIS A 505 -31.16 -9.66 15.18
CA HIS A 505 -30.50 -9.44 16.47
C HIS A 505 -29.76 -8.09 16.45
N ASP A 506 -29.77 -7.38 17.57
CA ASP A 506 -29.14 -6.07 17.73
C ASP A 506 -27.66 -6.18 18.12
N VAL A 507 -27.36 -7.14 18.99
CA VAL A 507 -25.98 -7.36 19.49
C VAL A 507 -25.56 -8.81 19.25
N LEU A 508 -24.37 -9.00 18.66
CA LEU A 508 -23.75 -10.30 18.53
C LEU A 508 -22.58 -10.43 19.52
N VAL A 509 -22.76 -11.26 20.54
CA VAL A 509 -21.69 -11.64 21.49
C VAL A 509 -20.94 -12.82 20.90
N CYS A 510 -19.64 -12.66 20.64
CA CYS A 510 -18.89 -13.70 19.94
C CYS A 510 -17.41 -13.77 20.36
N THR A 511 -16.75 -14.84 19.94
CA THR A 511 -15.29 -14.93 19.93
C THR A 511 -14.72 -14.24 18.67
N ASN A 512 -13.45 -14.44 18.36
CA ASN A 512 -12.82 -13.91 17.14
C ASN A 512 -13.34 -14.52 15.81
N ILE A 513 -14.44 -15.26 15.82
CA ILE A 513 -15.04 -15.86 14.61
C ILE A 513 -15.37 -14.84 13.52
N ILE A 514 -15.69 -13.60 13.92
CA ILE A 514 -16.00 -12.52 12.98
C ILE A 514 -14.74 -11.99 12.25
N GLU A 515 -13.54 -12.34 12.69
CA GLU A 515 -12.28 -11.97 12.05
C GLU A 515 -12.21 -12.47 10.59
N THR A 516 -12.96 -13.53 10.25
CA THR A 516 -12.92 -14.18 8.94
C THR A 516 -13.84 -13.54 7.91
N GLY A 517 -13.53 -12.37 7.41
CA GLY A 517 -14.11 -11.86 6.15
C GLY A 517 -15.58 -11.39 6.17
N LEU A 518 -16.36 -11.59 7.23
CA LEU A 518 -17.76 -11.19 7.32
C LEU A 518 -17.97 -9.71 6.97
N ASP A 519 -18.89 -9.45 6.04
CA ASP A 519 -19.35 -8.12 5.69
C ASP A 519 -20.75 -7.86 6.23
N ILE A 520 -20.83 -7.00 7.22
CA ILE A 520 -22.10 -6.58 7.84
C ILE A 520 -22.12 -5.05 7.86
N PRO A 521 -22.65 -4.42 6.80
CA PRO A 521 -22.61 -2.97 6.65
C PRO A 521 -23.32 -2.19 7.75
N ASN A 522 -24.26 -2.84 8.44
CA ASN A 522 -25.07 -2.24 9.50
C ASN A 522 -24.39 -2.27 10.89
N ALA A 523 -23.34 -3.06 11.07
CA ALA A 523 -22.59 -3.10 12.32
C ALA A 523 -21.53 -1.99 12.32
N ASN A 524 -21.77 -0.93 13.11
CA ASN A 524 -20.87 0.22 13.16
C ASN A 524 -20.22 0.43 14.53
N THR A 525 -20.55 -0.41 15.52
CA THR A 525 -19.88 -0.38 16.82
C THR A 525 -19.35 -1.77 17.18
N ILE A 526 -18.09 -1.83 17.62
CA ILE A 526 -17.45 -3.05 18.13
C ILE A 526 -16.86 -2.79 19.52
N LEU A 527 -17.21 -3.67 20.46
CA LEU A 527 -16.76 -3.67 21.85
C LEU A 527 -15.86 -4.89 22.03
N ILE A 528 -14.55 -4.72 22.24
CA ILE A 528 -13.60 -5.83 22.38
C ILE A 528 -13.16 -5.92 23.85
N ASN A 529 -13.66 -6.94 24.54
CA ASN A 529 -13.34 -7.20 25.94
C ASN A 529 -12.00 -7.95 26.07
N ARG A 530 -11.16 -7.56 27.03
CA ARG A 530 -9.80 -8.09 27.22
C ARG A 530 -8.98 -7.97 25.95
N ALA A 531 -9.00 -6.77 25.35
CA ALA A 531 -8.22 -6.46 24.14
C ALA A 531 -6.71 -6.72 24.31
N ASP A 532 -6.20 -6.70 25.55
CA ASP A 532 -4.82 -7.06 25.91
C ASP A 532 -4.42 -8.50 25.55
N MET A 533 -5.41 -9.39 25.40
CA MET A 533 -5.20 -10.81 25.10
C MET A 533 -5.22 -11.13 23.60
N PHE A 534 -5.49 -10.16 22.76
CA PHE A 534 -5.50 -10.32 21.29
C PHE A 534 -4.18 -9.91 20.65
N GLY A 535 -3.86 -10.51 19.52
CA GLY A 535 -2.75 -10.08 18.68
C GLY A 535 -3.05 -8.73 18.00
N LEU A 536 -2.00 -8.01 17.58
CA LEU A 536 -2.16 -6.72 16.91
C LEU A 536 -2.89 -6.86 15.58
N SER A 537 -2.55 -7.87 14.80
CA SER A 537 -3.23 -8.21 13.54
C SER A 537 -4.70 -8.58 13.76
N ASP A 538 -5.00 -9.34 14.84
CA ASP A 538 -6.38 -9.73 15.18
C ASP A 538 -7.22 -8.49 15.54
N LEU A 539 -6.67 -7.59 16.38
CA LEU A 539 -7.34 -6.33 16.73
C LEU A 539 -7.59 -5.46 15.49
N HIS A 540 -6.64 -5.38 14.57
CA HIS A 540 -6.81 -4.63 13.33
C HIS A 540 -7.89 -5.23 12.45
N GLN A 541 -7.94 -6.54 12.29
CA GLN A 541 -8.97 -7.24 11.53
C GLN A 541 -10.35 -7.09 12.16
N LEU A 542 -10.46 -7.25 13.51
CA LEU A 542 -11.70 -7.04 14.25
C LEU A 542 -12.20 -5.60 14.12
N ARG A 543 -11.33 -4.60 14.31
CA ARG A 543 -11.67 -3.20 14.07
C ARG A 543 -12.20 -2.97 12.66
N GLY A 544 -11.60 -3.58 11.65
CA GLY A 544 -12.02 -3.50 10.26
C GLY A 544 -13.39 -4.15 9.95
N ARG A 545 -14.02 -4.82 10.92
CA ARG A 545 -15.38 -5.38 10.76
C ARG A 545 -16.47 -4.32 10.83
N VAL A 546 -16.17 -3.16 11.40
CA VAL A 546 -17.08 -1.99 11.44
C VAL A 546 -16.58 -0.88 10.51
N GLY A 547 -17.41 0.15 10.27
CA GLY A 547 -17.03 1.31 9.44
C GLY A 547 -16.91 1.00 7.95
N ARG A 548 -17.78 0.17 7.40
CA ARG A 548 -17.82 -0.17 5.97
C ARG A 548 -18.80 0.69 5.17
N SER A 549 -19.53 1.58 5.84
CA SER A 549 -20.46 2.53 5.26
C SER A 549 -19.97 3.98 5.48
N ASN A 550 -20.78 4.96 5.06
CA ASN A 550 -20.55 6.38 5.32
C ASN A 550 -20.93 6.79 6.76
N VAL A 551 -21.38 5.84 7.59
CA VAL A 551 -21.77 6.07 8.99
C VAL A 551 -20.52 6.00 9.88
N LYS A 552 -20.40 6.95 10.82
CA LYS A 552 -19.30 6.96 11.81
C LYS A 552 -19.32 5.68 12.65
N ALA A 553 -18.17 5.01 12.72
CA ALA A 553 -18.02 3.76 13.45
C ALA A 553 -17.12 3.91 14.68
N PHE A 554 -17.34 3.03 15.66
CA PHE A 554 -16.67 3.05 16.95
C PHE A 554 -16.06 1.69 17.27
N CYS A 555 -14.86 1.71 17.84
CA CYS A 555 -14.15 0.54 18.34
C CYS A 555 -13.66 0.82 19.77
N TYR A 556 -14.26 0.17 20.74
CA TYR A 556 -13.86 0.27 22.15
C TYR A 556 -13.05 -0.93 22.55
N LEU A 557 -11.81 -0.69 22.98
CA LEU A 557 -10.86 -1.70 23.41
C LEU A 557 -10.81 -1.72 24.93
N PHE A 558 -11.49 -2.67 25.56
CA PHE A 558 -11.50 -2.81 27.01
C PHE A 558 -10.29 -3.61 27.47
N ALA A 559 -9.49 -3.02 28.33
CA ALA A 559 -8.28 -3.62 28.91
C ALA A 559 -8.13 -3.23 30.40
N PRO A 560 -7.35 -3.98 31.18
CA PRO A 560 -6.93 -3.52 32.50
C PRO A 560 -6.17 -2.19 32.41
N PRO A 561 -6.05 -1.43 33.53
CA PRO A 561 -5.27 -0.19 33.55
C PRO A 561 -3.88 -0.38 32.94
N MET A 562 -3.39 0.59 32.18
CA MET A 562 -2.12 0.53 31.46
C MET A 562 -0.92 0.20 32.35
N SER A 563 -0.98 0.53 33.65
CA SER A 563 0.07 0.24 34.62
C SER A 563 0.22 -1.26 34.91
N VAL A 564 -0.85 -2.04 34.75
CA VAL A 564 -0.89 -3.49 35.07
C VAL A 564 -0.56 -4.34 33.84
N LEU A 565 -0.67 -3.77 32.65
CA LEU A 565 -0.43 -4.47 31.40
C LEU A 565 1.05 -4.80 31.19
N THR A 566 1.32 -5.94 30.54
CA THR A 566 2.66 -6.27 30.05
C THR A 566 3.13 -5.20 29.04
N ALA A 567 4.44 -5.06 28.88
CA ALA A 567 5.02 -4.10 27.94
C ALA A 567 4.51 -4.33 26.51
N ASP A 568 4.39 -5.59 26.09
CA ASP A 568 3.91 -5.99 24.77
C ASP A 568 2.44 -5.67 24.55
N ALA A 569 1.57 -5.99 25.52
CA ALA A 569 0.15 -5.66 25.44
C ALA A 569 -0.05 -4.14 25.35
N ARG A 570 0.73 -3.37 26.13
CA ARG A 570 0.70 -1.90 26.11
C ARG A 570 1.11 -1.35 24.73
N LYS A 571 2.17 -1.91 24.15
CA LYS A 571 2.62 -1.50 22.81
C LYS A 571 1.58 -1.82 21.74
N ARG A 572 1.01 -3.05 21.75
CA ARG A 572 -0.04 -3.44 20.77
C ARG A 572 -1.25 -2.52 20.84
N LEU A 573 -1.76 -2.25 22.06
CA LEU A 573 -2.93 -1.38 22.23
C LEU A 573 -2.66 0.05 21.78
N ARG A 574 -1.51 0.63 22.15
CA ARG A 574 -1.11 1.97 21.67
C ARG A 574 -0.98 2.01 20.14
N THR A 575 -0.36 0.98 19.56
CA THR A 575 -0.22 0.91 18.10
C THR A 575 -1.57 0.92 17.40
N ILE A 576 -2.56 0.17 17.87
CA ILE A 576 -3.89 0.14 17.24
C ILE A 576 -4.64 1.47 17.37
N GLU A 577 -4.39 2.22 18.44
CA GLU A 577 -4.93 3.55 18.67
C GLU A 577 -4.23 4.61 17.80
N GLU A 578 -2.91 4.56 17.69
CA GLU A 578 -2.09 5.46 16.85
C GLU A 578 -2.38 5.28 15.35
N PHE A 579 -2.48 4.03 14.90
CA PHE A 579 -2.79 3.70 13.51
C PHE A 579 -4.31 3.60 13.28
N SER A 580 -5.05 4.64 13.64
CA SER A 580 -6.51 4.72 13.43
C SER A 580 -6.91 5.12 12.02
N ASP A 581 -5.99 5.66 11.22
CA ASP A 581 -6.24 6.08 9.84
C ASP A 581 -6.56 4.88 8.93
N LEU A 582 -7.42 5.12 7.95
CA LEU A 582 -7.70 4.14 6.89
C LEU A 582 -6.45 3.89 6.04
N GLY A 583 -6.21 2.64 5.65
CA GLY A 583 -5.02 2.24 4.87
C GLY A 583 -3.79 1.90 5.73
N SER A 584 -3.93 1.87 7.05
CA SER A 584 -2.83 1.57 7.98
C SER A 584 -2.50 0.08 8.13
N GLY A 585 -3.24 -0.83 7.48
CA GLY A 585 -3.08 -2.28 7.69
C GLY A 585 -1.69 -2.81 7.38
N PHE A 586 -1.06 -2.30 6.34
CA PHE A 586 0.32 -2.67 6.02
C PHE A 586 1.30 -2.27 7.15
N GLN A 587 1.12 -1.07 7.71
CA GLN A 587 1.96 -0.55 8.79
C GLN A 587 1.72 -1.30 10.10
N VAL A 588 0.46 -1.62 10.39
CA VAL A 588 0.10 -2.47 11.54
C VAL A 588 0.75 -3.84 11.41
N ALA A 589 0.74 -4.46 10.21
CA ALA A 589 1.41 -5.74 9.96
C ALA A 589 2.94 -5.64 10.15
N MET A 590 3.54 -4.56 9.68
CA MET A 590 4.97 -4.29 9.91
C MET A 590 5.28 -4.11 11.41
N ARG A 591 4.44 -3.38 12.13
CA ARG A 591 4.60 -3.17 13.57
C ARG A 591 4.35 -4.44 14.38
N ASP A 592 3.41 -5.30 13.94
CA ASP A 592 3.21 -6.61 14.55
C ASP A 592 4.46 -7.50 14.43
N LEU A 593 5.13 -7.42 13.26
CA LEU A 593 6.41 -8.07 13.03
C LEU A 593 7.50 -7.54 13.98
N ASP A 594 7.56 -6.23 14.18
CA ASP A 594 8.49 -5.60 15.12
C ASP A 594 8.25 -6.06 16.58
N ILE A 595 6.98 -6.09 17.02
CA ILE A 595 6.59 -6.44 18.39
C ILE A 595 6.78 -7.94 18.66
N ARG A 596 6.36 -8.81 17.76
CA ARG A 596 6.52 -10.27 17.94
C ARG A 596 7.96 -10.73 17.78
N GLY A 597 8.82 -9.90 17.21
CA GLY A 597 10.11 -10.32 16.71
C GLY A 597 9.94 -11.28 15.53
N ALA A 598 10.72 -11.14 14.50
CA ALA A 598 10.63 -12.00 13.31
C ALA A 598 10.96 -13.50 13.57
N GLY A 599 11.17 -13.85 14.82
CA GLY A 599 11.65 -15.14 15.28
C GLY A 599 10.84 -16.37 14.93
N ASN A 600 9.53 -16.24 14.92
CA ASN A 600 8.64 -17.38 14.70
C ASN A 600 8.11 -17.48 13.27
N LEU A 601 8.32 -16.46 12.43
CA LEU A 601 7.67 -16.35 11.11
C LEU A 601 8.50 -16.92 9.98
N LEU A 602 9.82 -17.00 10.15
CA LEU A 602 10.76 -17.39 9.09
C LEU A 602 11.44 -18.75 9.34
N GLY A 603 11.05 -19.46 10.41
CA GLY A 603 11.77 -20.63 10.91
C GLY A 603 12.80 -20.22 11.95
N GLY A 604 13.03 -21.09 12.96
CA GLY A 604 13.83 -20.75 14.14
C GLY A 604 15.27 -20.27 13.91
N GLU A 605 15.84 -20.54 12.73
CA GLU A 605 17.20 -20.10 12.38
C GLU A 605 17.28 -18.63 11.92
N GLN A 606 16.22 -18.07 11.30
CA GLN A 606 16.23 -16.69 10.80
C GLN A 606 15.88 -15.67 11.88
N SER A 607 15.20 -16.09 12.90
CA SER A 607 14.79 -15.28 14.04
C SER A 607 15.98 -14.69 14.82
N GLY A 608 17.06 -15.44 14.93
CA GLY A 608 18.28 -14.97 15.56
C GLY A 608 18.87 -13.75 14.86
N PHE A 609 18.93 -13.75 13.52
CA PHE A 609 19.58 -12.66 12.77
C PHE A 609 18.84 -11.33 12.85
N ILE A 610 17.52 -11.35 12.79
CA ILE A 610 16.74 -10.10 12.88
C ILE A 610 16.85 -9.53 14.30
N ALA A 611 16.88 -10.40 15.30
CA ALA A 611 17.14 -9.97 16.67
C ALA A 611 18.54 -9.37 16.85
N ASP A 612 19.54 -9.88 16.12
CA ASP A 612 20.93 -9.42 16.24
C ASP A 612 21.22 -8.11 15.48
N ILE A 613 20.58 -7.89 14.32
CA ILE A 613 20.89 -6.75 13.44
C ILE A 613 19.76 -5.71 13.33
N GLY A 614 18.57 -6.02 13.83
CA GLY A 614 17.37 -5.19 13.68
C GLY A 614 16.67 -5.38 12.33
N TYR A 615 15.34 -5.22 12.33
CA TYR A 615 14.49 -5.53 11.17
C TYR A 615 14.80 -4.67 9.94
N GLU A 616 14.93 -3.36 10.09
CA GLU A 616 15.21 -2.45 8.95
C GLU A 616 16.58 -2.75 8.30
N THR A 617 17.59 -3.05 9.11
CA THR A 617 18.91 -3.44 8.59
C THR A 617 18.83 -4.78 7.87
N TYR A 618 18.02 -5.73 8.38
CA TYR A 618 17.76 -7.00 7.72
C TYR A 618 17.11 -6.78 6.34
N GLN A 619 16.11 -5.90 6.24
CA GLN A 619 15.49 -5.56 4.95
C GLN A 619 16.49 -4.97 3.95
N LYS A 620 17.32 -4.04 4.38
CA LYS A 620 18.36 -3.48 3.50
C LYS A 620 19.32 -4.55 2.98
N ILE A 621 19.73 -5.48 3.85
CA ILE A 621 20.61 -6.60 3.45
C ILE A 621 19.86 -7.57 2.51
N LEU A 622 18.57 -7.78 2.73
CA LEU A 622 17.71 -8.60 1.88
C LEU A 622 17.60 -7.99 0.46
N ASP A 623 17.31 -6.71 0.36
CA ASP A 623 17.22 -5.99 -0.92
C ASP A 623 18.54 -6.01 -1.66
N GLU A 624 19.68 -5.82 -0.94
CA GLU A 624 21.00 -5.97 -1.51
C GLU A 624 21.25 -7.39 -2.07
N ALA A 625 20.90 -8.41 -1.30
CA ALA A 625 21.13 -9.79 -1.68
C ALA A 625 20.29 -10.21 -2.90
N ILE A 626 19.03 -9.77 -2.95
CA ILE A 626 18.12 -10.02 -4.08
C ILE A 626 18.63 -9.35 -5.34
N GLN A 627 19.03 -8.10 -5.24
CA GLN A 627 19.54 -7.34 -6.38
C GLN A 627 20.83 -7.98 -6.93
N GLU A 628 21.76 -8.40 -6.05
CA GLU A 628 22.97 -9.11 -6.48
C GLU A 628 22.63 -10.42 -7.19
N LEU A 629 21.65 -11.20 -6.70
CA LEU A 629 21.21 -12.44 -7.37
C LEU A 629 20.58 -12.16 -8.73
N LYS A 630 19.79 -11.09 -8.87
CA LYS A 630 19.22 -10.66 -10.15
C LYS A 630 20.30 -10.25 -11.14
N GLU A 631 21.37 -9.61 -10.69
CA GLU A 631 22.47 -9.13 -11.53
C GLU A 631 23.47 -10.22 -11.90
N THR A 632 23.61 -11.27 -11.06
CA THR A 632 24.58 -12.35 -11.25
C THR A 632 23.93 -13.65 -11.73
N ASP A 633 23.35 -14.41 -10.81
CA ASP A 633 22.90 -15.80 -11.04
C ASP A 633 21.64 -15.89 -11.91
N PHE A 634 20.83 -14.81 -11.96
CA PHE A 634 19.55 -14.76 -12.66
C PHE A 634 19.43 -13.60 -13.66
N LYS A 635 20.56 -13.12 -14.19
CA LYS A 635 20.66 -11.96 -15.11
C LYS A 635 19.73 -12.11 -16.33
N ASP A 636 19.68 -13.28 -16.92
CA ASP A 636 18.85 -13.54 -18.11
C ASP A 636 17.34 -13.45 -17.82
N LEU A 637 16.93 -13.86 -16.61
CA LEU A 637 15.52 -13.85 -16.19
C LEU A 637 14.99 -12.43 -15.97
N PHE A 638 15.86 -11.51 -15.50
CA PHE A 638 15.50 -10.14 -15.14
C PHE A 638 16.08 -9.09 -16.09
N LYS A 639 16.53 -9.49 -17.28
CA LYS A 639 17.21 -8.62 -18.26
C LYS A 639 16.40 -7.36 -18.59
N ASP A 640 15.08 -7.50 -18.80
CA ASP A 640 14.21 -6.39 -19.13
C ASP A 640 13.99 -5.44 -17.94
N GLU A 641 13.87 -5.98 -16.74
CA GLU A 641 13.75 -5.21 -15.49
C GLU A 641 15.03 -4.43 -15.19
N LEU A 642 16.19 -5.06 -15.41
CA LEU A 642 17.50 -4.43 -15.21
C LEU A 642 17.76 -3.34 -16.26
N ALA A 643 17.34 -3.54 -17.50
CA ALA A 643 17.47 -2.55 -18.58
C ALA A 643 16.60 -1.29 -18.32
N GLN A 644 15.42 -1.44 -17.74
CA GLN A 644 14.54 -0.32 -17.41
C GLN A 644 15.00 0.48 -16.17
N LYS A 645 15.62 -0.17 -15.19
CA LYS A 645 16.05 0.49 -13.94
C LYS A 645 17.29 1.37 -14.09
N GLY A 646 18.18 1.13 -15.03
CA GLY A 646 19.31 2.01 -15.42
C GLY A 646 20.25 2.51 -14.31
N ALA A 647 20.07 2.10 -13.06
CA ALA A 647 20.80 2.61 -11.91
C ALA A 647 21.77 1.55 -11.35
N TYR A 648 23.02 1.66 -11.76
CA TYR A 648 24.13 0.82 -11.26
C TYR A 648 24.63 1.26 -9.88
N VAL A 649 24.25 2.45 -9.42
CA VAL A 649 24.64 3.03 -8.13
C VAL A 649 23.42 3.13 -7.25
N ARG A 650 23.49 2.51 -6.08
CA ARG A 650 22.38 2.47 -5.11
C ARG A 650 22.31 3.74 -4.28
N ASP A 651 23.46 4.22 -3.86
CA ASP A 651 23.56 5.38 -3.00
C ASP A 651 24.82 6.19 -3.35
N VAL A 652 24.73 7.51 -3.18
CA VAL A 652 25.80 8.45 -3.50
C VAL A 652 26.16 9.24 -2.25
N THR A 653 27.41 9.13 -1.85
CA THR A 653 27.95 9.95 -0.76
C THR A 653 28.44 11.29 -1.32
N ILE A 654 27.93 12.41 -0.81
CA ILE A 654 28.38 13.76 -1.20
C ILE A 654 29.19 14.37 -0.05
N GLU A 655 30.41 14.78 -0.36
CA GLU A 655 31.27 15.54 0.55
C GLU A 655 31.61 16.89 -0.08
N THR A 656 31.32 17.95 0.65
CA THR A 656 31.58 19.32 0.14
C THR A 656 32.04 20.24 1.27
N ASP A 657 32.72 21.32 0.86
CA ASP A 657 33.03 22.46 1.70
C ASP A 657 31.94 23.54 1.71
N VAL A 658 30.79 23.28 1.10
CA VAL A 658 29.63 24.18 1.12
C VAL A 658 28.76 23.81 2.34
N GLU A 659 28.30 24.81 3.07
CA GLU A 659 27.43 24.67 4.23
C GLU A 659 26.00 24.28 3.80
N MET A 660 25.67 23.01 4.01
CA MET A 660 24.39 22.41 3.65
C MET A 660 23.68 21.94 4.94
N LEU A 661 22.88 22.79 5.56
CA LEU A 661 22.15 22.49 6.79
C LEU A 661 20.90 23.34 6.90
N ILE A 662 19.99 22.94 7.79
CA ILE A 662 18.86 23.74 8.23
C ILE A 662 19.30 24.54 9.46
N PRO A 663 19.46 25.87 9.36
CA PRO A 663 19.94 26.69 10.49
C PRO A 663 19.01 26.59 11.72
N ASP A 664 19.59 26.65 12.93
CA ASP A 664 18.81 26.65 14.19
C ASP A 664 17.88 27.87 14.29
N GLU A 665 18.28 28.98 13.68
CA GLU A 665 17.49 30.21 13.61
C GLU A 665 16.24 30.03 12.75
N TYR A 666 16.30 29.13 11.78
CA TYR A 666 15.17 28.81 10.89
C TYR A 666 14.26 27.75 11.48
N VAL A 667 14.80 26.66 12.05
CA VAL A 667 14.07 25.62 12.78
C VAL A 667 14.79 25.33 14.09
N SER A 668 14.32 25.84 15.19
CA SER A 668 14.98 25.75 16.51
C SER A 668 14.96 24.33 17.11
N ASN A 669 13.89 23.55 16.84
CA ASN A 669 13.72 22.21 17.40
C ASN A 669 14.56 21.19 16.65
N SER A 670 15.52 20.56 17.33
CA SER A 670 16.43 19.56 16.76
C SER A 670 15.73 18.28 16.27
N ALA A 671 14.66 17.84 16.96
CA ALA A 671 13.88 16.67 16.53
C ALA A 671 13.10 16.98 15.24
N GLU A 672 12.60 18.21 15.11
CA GLU A 672 11.93 18.67 13.91
C GLU A 672 12.91 18.82 12.75
N ARG A 673 14.12 19.36 12.96
CA ARG A 673 15.17 19.39 11.94
C ARG A 673 15.53 17.99 11.45
N LEU A 674 15.72 17.04 12.36
CA LEU A 674 16.00 15.65 11.99
C LEU A 674 14.87 15.07 11.12
N SER A 675 13.62 15.34 11.46
CA SER A 675 12.45 14.96 10.67
C SER A 675 12.47 15.57 9.27
N LEU A 676 12.83 16.86 9.15
CA LEU A 676 12.91 17.56 7.86
C LEU A 676 14.06 17.03 6.99
N TYR A 677 15.21 16.71 7.57
CA TYR A 677 16.31 16.06 6.83
C TYR A 677 15.91 14.69 6.27
N THR A 678 15.15 13.93 7.03
CA THR A 678 14.66 12.63 6.58
C THR A 678 13.65 12.78 5.45
N GLN A 679 12.73 13.74 5.56
CA GLN A 679 11.78 14.03 4.49
C GLN A 679 12.50 14.43 3.21
N LEU A 680 13.56 15.22 3.33
CA LEU A 680 14.39 15.63 2.19
C LEU A 680 15.09 14.43 1.54
N ASP A 681 15.59 13.49 2.34
CA ASP A 681 16.30 12.31 1.83
C ASP A 681 15.40 11.37 1.02
N ASP A 682 14.10 11.36 1.31
CA ASP A 682 13.07 10.55 0.63
C ASP A 682 12.58 11.16 -0.70
N ILE A 683 12.94 12.41 -1.01
CA ILE A 683 12.51 13.08 -2.25
C ILE A 683 13.28 12.52 -3.46
N THR A 684 12.54 12.09 -4.48
CA THR A 684 13.12 11.43 -5.68
C THR A 684 13.03 12.23 -6.96
N ASP A 685 12.29 13.36 -6.97
CA ASP A 685 12.04 14.18 -8.16
C ASP A 685 11.96 15.68 -7.86
N GLU A 686 11.94 16.49 -8.91
CA GLU A 686 11.90 17.94 -8.81
C GLU A 686 10.57 18.46 -8.24
N ALA A 687 9.47 17.80 -8.57
CA ALA A 687 8.15 18.16 -8.06
C ALA A 687 8.09 18.01 -6.53
N GLY A 688 8.73 16.97 -5.99
CA GLY A 688 8.89 16.78 -4.55
C GLY A 688 9.69 17.91 -3.87
N ILE A 689 10.76 18.41 -4.51
CA ILE A 689 11.52 19.56 -4.01
C ILE A 689 10.65 20.82 -3.97
N GLU A 690 9.87 21.09 -5.02
CA GLU A 690 8.99 22.26 -5.05
C GLU A 690 7.93 22.22 -3.95
N VAL A 691 7.31 21.06 -3.74
CA VAL A 691 6.32 20.88 -2.67
C VAL A 691 6.97 21.08 -1.30
N PHE A 692 8.14 20.48 -1.07
CA PHE A 692 8.87 20.58 0.18
C PHE A 692 9.34 22.02 0.46
N SER A 693 9.82 22.72 -0.57
CA SER A 693 10.21 24.13 -0.52
C SER A 693 9.05 25.03 -0.08
N LYS A 694 7.89 24.87 -0.73
CA LYS A 694 6.67 25.63 -0.36
C LYS A 694 6.21 25.33 1.05
N MET A 695 6.28 24.07 1.47
CA MET A 695 5.94 23.67 2.85
C MET A 695 6.86 24.33 3.88
N LEU A 696 8.17 24.39 3.62
CA LEU A 696 9.12 25.07 4.49
C LEU A 696 8.86 26.57 4.56
N GLU A 697 8.60 27.21 3.41
CA GLU A 697 8.28 28.63 3.35
C GLU A 697 6.99 28.98 4.09
N ASP A 698 5.96 28.17 3.98
CA ASP A 698 4.67 28.35 4.67
C ASP A 698 4.83 28.22 6.19
N ARG A 699 5.64 27.27 6.66
CA ARG A 699 5.79 26.98 8.10
C ARG A 699 6.83 27.84 8.81
N PHE A 700 7.93 28.19 8.14
CA PHE A 700 9.10 28.80 8.76
C PHE A 700 9.53 30.11 8.09
N GLY A 701 8.86 30.52 7.01
CA GLY A 701 9.19 31.72 6.26
C GLY A 701 10.23 31.49 5.18
N LYS A 702 10.82 32.60 4.69
CA LYS A 702 11.74 32.59 3.53
C LYS A 702 12.93 31.63 3.72
N LEU A 703 13.20 30.81 2.69
CA LEU A 703 14.25 29.81 2.71
C LEU A 703 15.65 30.41 2.90
N PRO A 704 16.41 29.93 3.87
CA PRO A 704 17.82 30.27 4.02
C PRO A 704 18.66 29.72 2.85
N ARG A 705 19.80 30.35 2.61
CA ARG A 705 20.73 29.95 1.55
C ARG A 705 21.26 28.54 1.71
N GLN A 706 21.50 28.13 2.95
CA GLN A 706 21.96 26.77 3.34
C GLN A 706 20.96 25.70 2.97
N VAL A 707 19.65 25.97 3.10
CA VAL A 707 18.58 25.05 2.70
C VAL A 707 18.52 24.89 1.18
N ASN A 708 18.72 25.97 0.43
CA ASN A 708 18.81 25.86 -1.04
C ASN A 708 20.01 25.00 -1.48
N PHE A 709 21.12 25.05 -0.76
CA PHE A 709 22.27 24.16 -1.02
C PHE A 709 21.96 22.68 -0.71
N LEU A 710 21.08 22.40 0.27
CA LEU A 710 20.59 21.03 0.49
C LEU A 710 19.83 20.50 -0.74
N PHE A 711 18.97 21.31 -1.35
CA PHE A 711 18.26 20.94 -2.58
C PHE A 711 19.21 20.70 -3.76
N GLU A 712 20.23 21.55 -3.91
CA GLU A 712 21.26 21.32 -4.93
C GLU A 712 22.05 20.03 -4.65
N GLY A 713 22.38 19.73 -3.39
CA GLY A 713 23.00 18.46 -3.00
C GLY A 713 22.17 17.24 -3.41
N LEU A 714 20.85 17.31 -3.23
CA LEU A 714 19.94 16.24 -3.65
C LEU A 714 19.92 16.06 -5.18
N ARG A 715 19.90 17.16 -5.94
CA ARG A 715 20.00 17.13 -7.40
C ARG A 715 21.31 16.50 -7.88
N LEU A 716 22.42 16.88 -7.24
CA LEU A 716 23.73 16.27 -7.53
C LEU A 716 23.73 14.76 -7.25
N ARG A 717 23.08 14.32 -6.16
CA ARG A 717 22.93 12.89 -5.85
C ARG A 717 22.20 12.14 -6.97
N TRP A 718 21.09 12.69 -7.49
CA TRP A 718 20.36 12.07 -8.60
C TRP A 718 21.20 11.99 -9.89
N LEU A 719 21.93 13.06 -10.22
CA LEU A 719 22.82 13.08 -11.39
C LEU A 719 23.95 12.06 -11.26
N CYS A 720 24.61 12.00 -10.10
CA CYS A 720 25.64 11.01 -9.82
C CYS A 720 25.11 9.58 -9.95
N LYS A 721 23.94 9.30 -9.41
CA LYS A 721 23.30 7.99 -9.50
C LYS A 721 23.04 7.57 -10.95
N LYS A 722 22.56 8.49 -11.78
CA LYS A 722 22.34 8.26 -13.21
C LYS A 722 23.66 8.04 -13.98
N LEU A 723 24.76 8.69 -13.57
CA LEU A 723 26.07 8.61 -14.23
C LEU A 723 26.96 7.46 -13.75
N GLY A 724 26.56 6.73 -12.70
CA GLY A 724 27.35 5.61 -12.17
C GLY A 724 28.45 6.06 -11.19
N PHE A 725 28.25 7.17 -10.48
CA PHE A 725 29.17 7.64 -9.43
C PHE A 725 28.64 7.30 -8.03
N GLU A 726 29.43 6.59 -7.22
CA GLU A 726 29.08 6.23 -5.83
C GLU A 726 29.47 7.34 -4.83
N ARG A 727 30.43 8.18 -5.16
CA ARG A 727 30.89 9.22 -4.26
C ARG A 727 31.29 10.47 -5.05
N LEU A 728 30.86 11.62 -4.55
CA LEU A 728 31.22 12.94 -5.05
C LEU A 728 31.93 13.75 -3.97
N ILE A 729 33.11 14.26 -4.26
CA ILE A 729 33.86 15.15 -3.36
C ILE A 729 34.06 16.46 -4.08
N LEU A 730 33.54 17.54 -3.52
CA LEU A 730 33.71 18.91 -3.96
C LEU A 730 34.40 19.69 -2.84
N LYS A 731 35.73 19.79 -2.87
CA LYS A 731 36.54 20.48 -1.85
C LYS A 731 37.72 21.22 -2.46
N GLY A 732 37.95 22.42 -1.96
CA GLY A 732 39.13 23.22 -2.38
C GLY A 732 39.15 23.53 -3.89
N GLY A 733 37.97 23.77 -4.50
CA GLY A 733 37.86 24.05 -5.93
C GLY A 733 38.10 22.85 -6.85
N LYS A 734 38.07 21.63 -6.33
CA LYS A 734 38.24 20.39 -7.10
C LYS A 734 37.01 19.48 -6.94
N LEU A 735 36.52 19.02 -8.09
CA LEU A 735 35.49 17.99 -8.16
C LEU A 735 36.12 16.63 -8.39
N ARG A 736 35.76 15.64 -7.58
CA ARG A 736 36.15 14.24 -7.75
C ARG A 736 34.91 13.38 -7.67
N CYS A 737 34.61 12.65 -8.75
CA CYS A 737 33.50 11.69 -8.76
C CYS A 737 34.07 10.27 -8.90
N TYR A 738 33.74 9.41 -7.97
CA TYR A 738 34.23 8.03 -7.90
C TYR A 738 33.21 7.12 -8.58
N PHE A 739 33.64 6.36 -9.58
CA PHE A 739 32.84 5.34 -10.21
C PHE A 739 32.56 4.17 -9.26
N VAL A 740 31.73 3.24 -9.70
CA VAL A 740 31.38 2.02 -8.96
C VAL A 740 32.65 1.33 -8.46
N SER A 741 32.68 1.01 -7.17
CA SER A 741 33.89 0.45 -6.53
C SER A 741 34.17 -1.02 -6.87
N ASP A 742 33.15 -1.77 -7.35
CA ASP A 742 33.30 -3.15 -7.79
C ASP A 742 33.80 -3.22 -9.24
N PRO A 743 35.06 -3.67 -9.49
CA PRO A 743 35.59 -3.76 -10.83
C PRO A 743 34.89 -4.78 -11.75
N GLN A 744 34.09 -5.70 -11.15
CA GLN A 744 33.33 -6.71 -11.90
C GLN A 744 31.90 -6.26 -12.18
N SER A 745 31.53 -5.04 -11.81
CA SER A 745 30.20 -4.50 -12.08
C SER A 745 29.91 -4.43 -13.58
N SER A 746 28.73 -4.85 -13.97
CA SER A 746 28.24 -4.73 -15.35
C SER A 746 28.16 -3.29 -15.85
N PHE A 747 28.29 -2.30 -14.97
CA PHE A 747 28.39 -0.88 -15.32
C PHE A 747 29.54 -0.62 -16.30
N TYR A 748 30.69 -1.25 -16.08
CA TYR A 748 31.90 -1.05 -16.92
C TYR A 748 31.74 -1.63 -18.33
N GLU A 749 30.78 -2.51 -18.57
CA GLU A 749 30.46 -3.07 -19.88
C GLU A 749 29.43 -2.25 -20.66
N THR A 750 28.83 -1.20 -20.03
CA THR A 750 27.74 -0.44 -20.64
C THR A 750 28.23 0.55 -21.72
N ALA A 751 27.36 0.81 -22.69
CA ALA A 751 27.55 1.87 -23.67
C ALA A 751 27.69 3.26 -22.98
N GLN A 752 27.02 3.45 -21.87
CA GLN A 752 27.06 4.66 -21.04
C GLN A 752 28.49 4.93 -20.55
N PHE A 753 29.12 3.95 -19.91
CA PHE A 753 30.48 4.09 -19.40
C PHE A 753 31.48 4.39 -20.56
N ASN A 754 31.38 3.66 -21.66
CA ASN A 754 32.22 3.85 -22.82
C ASN A 754 32.10 5.27 -23.41
N LYS A 755 30.89 5.82 -23.52
CA LYS A 755 30.65 7.20 -23.98
C LYS A 755 31.30 8.23 -23.05
N ILE A 756 31.22 8.04 -21.71
CA ILE A 756 31.85 8.91 -20.74
C ILE A 756 33.37 8.89 -20.92
N ILE A 757 34.00 7.70 -21.02
CA ILE A 757 35.43 7.55 -21.20
C ILE A 757 35.90 8.23 -22.50
N GLN A 758 35.22 7.98 -23.62
CA GLN A 758 35.51 8.59 -24.91
C GLN A 758 35.40 10.11 -24.84
N PHE A 759 34.33 10.65 -24.27
CA PHE A 759 34.13 12.09 -24.14
C PHE A 759 35.25 12.76 -23.32
N VAL A 760 35.65 12.14 -22.20
CA VAL A 760 36.74 12.65 -21.37
C VAL A 760 38.07 12.54 -22.13
N GLY A 761 38.26 11.51 -22.94
CA GLY A 761 39.45 11.38 -23.84
C GLY A 761 39.53 12.49 -24.90
N ASP A 762 38.39 12.76 -25.56
CA ASP A 762 38.33 13.70 -26.70
C ASP A 762 38.31 15.17 -26.26
N LYS A 763 37.49 15.50 -25.26
CA LYS A 763 37.25 16.89 -24.83
C LYS A 763 37.78 17.24 -23.43
N GLY A 764 38.29 16.27 -22.69
CA GLY A 764 38.68 16.44 -21.29
C GLY A 764 39.71 17.52 -21.07
N ARG A 765 40.74 17.60 -21.91
CA ARG A 765 41.79 18.63 -21.81
C ARG A 765 41.26 20.05 -21.98
N ILE A 766 40.27 20.24 -22.86
CA ILE A 766 39.69 21.57 -23.14
C ILE A 766 38.77 22.01 -21.97
N MET A 767 38.10 21.06 -21.34
CA MET A 767 37.13 21.32 -20.28
C MET A 767 37.70 21.14 -18.86
N GLY A 768 39.02 20.83 -18.75
CA GLY A 768 39.65 20.57 -17.45
C GLY A 768 39.27 19.25 -16.82
N PHE A 769 38.80 18.27 -17.60
CA PHE A 769 38.43 16.94 -17.14
C PHE A 769 39.56 15.95 -17.32
N HIS A 770 39.78 15.08 -16.35
CA HIS A 770 40.70 13.96 -16.50
C HIS A 770 40.23 12.76 -15.64
N LEU A 771 40.68 11.58 -16.04
CA LEU A 771 40.48 10.36 -15.30
C LEU A 771 41.72 10.03 -14.50
N LYS A 772 41.52 9.64 -13.25
CA LYS A 772 42.61 9.16 -12.40
C LYS A 772 42.25 7.76 -11.93
N GLN A 773 43.14 6.81 -12.23
CA GLN A 773 43.02 5.44 -11.75
C GLN A 773 43.92 5.23 -10.54
N THR A 774 43.38 4.66 -9.49
CA THR A 774 44.10 4.17 -8.33
C THR A 774 44.04 2.63 -8.30
N ASN A 775 44.78 2.00 -7.41
CA ASN A 775 44.76 0.52 -7.29
C ASN A 775 43.36 -0.08 -7.00
N LYS A 776 42.40 0.73 -6.60
CA LYS A 776 41.06 0.28 -6.17
C LYS A 776 39.91 1.04 -6.82
N GLU A 777 40.10 2.21 -7.37
CA GLU A 777 39.01 3.11 -7.78
C GLU A 777 39.36 3.87 -9.04
N LEU A 778 38.39 4.06 -9.94
CA LEU A 778 38.45 4.98 -11.07
C LEU A 778 37.76 6.29 -10.69
N ILE A 779 38.41 7.41 -10.93
CA ILE A 779 37.95 8.73 -10.46
C ILE A 779 37.87 9.68 -11.65
N PHE A 780 36.72 10.32 -11.85
CA PHE A 780 36.59 11.49 -12.70
C PHE A 780 36.99 12.73 -11.89
N VAL A 781 37.89 13.55 -12.44
CA VAL A 781 38.41 14.74 -11.77
C VAL A 781 38.24 15.96 -12.65
N GLN A 782 37.79 17.06 -12.04
CA GLN A 782 37.78 18.38 -12.64
C GLN A 782 38.39 19.38 -11.67
N ASP A 783 39.38 20.15 -12.16
CA ASP A 783 40.01 21.24 -11.43
C ASP A 783 39.26 22.56 -11.64
N GLU A 784 39.48 23.54 -10.76
CA GLU A 784 38.94 24.92 -10.83
C GLU A 784 37.41 25.00 -10.83
N VAL A 785 36.71 24.15 -10.06
CA VAL A 785 35.25 24.16 -9.95
C VAL A 785 34.78 25.19 -8.92
N ARG A 786 33.98 26.16 -9.37
CA ARG A 786 33.43 27.25 -8.53
C ARG A 786 32.07 26.92 -7.91
N GLY A 787 32.03 25.86 -7.11
CA GLY A 787 30.86 25.50 -6.29
C GLY A 787 29.81 24.59 -6.96
N MET A 788 28.68 24.41 -6.30
CA MET A 788 27.66 23.38 -6.64
C MET A 788 27.01 23.60 -8.03
N LYS A 789 26.75 24.85 -8.39
CA LYS A 789 26.10 25.17 -9.67
C LYS A 789 26.96 24.73 -10.88
N GLN A 790 28.27 24.94 -10.82
CA GLN A 790 29.15 24.48 -11.88
C GLN A 790 29.30 22.95 -11.87
N THR A 791 29.37 22.34 -10.69
CA THR A 791 29.32 20.87 -10.53
C THR A 791 28.09 20.27 -11.20
N LYS A 792 26.92 20.85 -10.96
CA LYS A 792 25.65 20.41 -11.59
C LYS A 792 25.77 20.51 -13.13
N GLY A 793 26.21 21.65 -13.66
CA GLY A 793 26.40 21.82 -15.10
C GLY A 793 27.36 20.79 -15.71
N THR A 794 28.43 20.46 -14.99
CA THR A 794 29.39 19.42 -15.42
C THR A 794 28.73 18.04 -15.52
N LEU A 795 27.95 17.65 -14.48
CA LEU A 795 27.25 16.37 -14.48
C LEU A 795 26.12 16.32 -15.52
N GLU A 796 25.46 17.45 -15.78
CA GLU A 796 24.41 17.55 -16.82
C GLU A 796 25.05 17.42 -18.23
N VAL A 797 26.23 17.98 -18.46
CA VAL A 797 26.97 17.78 -19.71
C VAL A 797 27.34 16.31 -19.90
N LEU A 798 27.85 15.64 -18.86
CA LEU A 798 28.12 14.20 -18.90
C LEU A 798 26.85 13.36 -19.17
N LEU A 799 25.76 13.74 -18.58
CA LEU A 799 24.47 13.05 -18.79
C LEU A 799 23.98 13.25 -20.23
N GLY A 800 24.13 14.45 -20.81
CA GLY A 800 23.78 14.74 -22.19
C GLY A 800 24.62 13.96 -23.22
N VAL A 801 25.82 13.55 -22.86
CA VAL A 801 26.68 12.68 -23.70
C VAL A 801 26.19 11.22 -23.67
N VAL A 802 25.62 10.81 -22.56
CA VAL A 802 25.15 9.43 -22.34
C VAL A 802 23.79 9.19 -23.00
N GLY A 803 22.87 10.14 -22.87
CA GLY A 803 21.54 10.07 -23.52
C GLY A 803 21.60 10.42 -24.95
#